data_e101bbc86100348bf36495562f473b7f
#
_entry.id   e101bbc86100348bf36495562f473b7f
#
_cell.length_a   1.000
_cell.length_b   1.000
_cell.length_c   1.000
_cell.angle_alpha   90.00
_cell.angle_beta   90.00
_cell.angle_gamma   90.00
#
_symmetry.space_group_name_H-M   'P 1'
#
loop_
_entity.id
_entity.type
_entity.pdbx_description
1 polymer ?
#
loop_
_entity_poly.entity_id
_entity_poly.type
_entity_poly.pdbx_seq_one_letter_code
_entity_poly.pdbx_strand_id
1 'polypeptide(L)'
;MDKATGEKSETQSETWGQNYNLNMDKTIYPNLRLNFGGIFQKDVTDSTINDVDRETTLTNTRPFADLTLRTPLYTAGVGYSKRDAQSQTDDQPWQTNINEQYNTILGWRPEGLPSFDMRLEKADFYDKDRLEQDSTQTTASLICRYANDKFDLQYRPFMVETEDRINNIDTKTTLHNGRLNYSDSFFNKRSSFSTTYNVSRMEIETIASGTGEVSAPLFPLSGLSELDDTPTLGALTVNPGLIDGDLAAGSGVNIGLPSGGDNRARNIGLAFATDTEVNSLRIWVNQELRGNNNDIADSFSWDVYTSSDNDNWTLLTTVHPAPFDAFQNYFEVNFPSVTTRYIKVVVKPLSPIVPNPENIADIFVTEIQPYVTKPVQDVEGTNTTTTQLLNMDLRTRLVQDHELYHEFAYFMVTSDPGSGERYTLSNAFSGSQQFSPIFSGNFRVSREDIKETTGDGEAYGYSASMRADPLPTLEHTLLYSGRRESIGDEELDTDTVFLQNRAELYKGIDTFLHGGFSRKTQGTGEQDDSTIINFGATVIPHQTLTMTLSYSGTTTDQTGGDRAEGTLKDKRMDLGAAFRPFQTVYIFASIGRVEQDDKTDTLTNYALNWSPFPYGTLQMQFSYSEDLRSEDQSKIKTIRPSLRWEIAPRISLDLSYMVTKSDSVRETTDLKSINAIVKMIY
;
A
#
# COMPACT_ATOMS: atom_id res chain seq x y z
N MET A 1 1.75 -3.30 34.45
CA MET A 1 0.94 -3.78 35.56
C MET A 1 -0.39 -4.27 35.03
N ASP A 2 -0.68 -5.51 35.11
CA ASP A 2 -2.01 -6.02 34.75
C ASP A 2 -3.04 -5.50 35.76
N LYS A 3 -3.92 -4.60 35.31
CA LYS A 3 -4.92 -3.98 36.20
C LYS A 3 -6.04 -4.94 36.59
N ALA A 4 -6.21 -6.07 35.89
CA ALA A 4 -7.25 -7.06 36.15
C ALA A 4 -6.83 -8.03 37.26
N THR A 5 -5.55 -8.38 37.33
CA THR A 5 -5.00 -9.32 38.35
C THR A 5 -4.27 -8.62 39.49
N GLY A 6 -3.94 -7.35 39.33
CA GLY A 6 -3.10 -6.58 40.24
C GLY A 6 -1.62 -6.99 40.23
N GLU A 7 -1.24 -7.91 39.36
CA GLU A 7 0.16 -8.32 39.19
C GLU A 7 0.94 -7.23 38.42
N LYS A 8 2.11 -6.89 38.97
CA LYS A 8 3.03 -5.94 38.32
C LYS A 8 4.03 -6.76 37.49
N SER A 9 3.90 -6.73 36.19
CA SER A 9 4.97 -7.19 35.29
C SER A 9 5.94 -6.04 35.07
N GLU A 10 7.19 -6.22 35.38
CA GLU A 10 8.26 -5.27 35.11
C GLU A 10 9.22 -5.92 34.12
N THR A 11 9.37 -5.28 32.96
CA THR A 11 10.31 -5.70 31.93
C THR A 11 11.34 -4.60 31.75
N GLN A 12 12.59 -4.94 31.91
CA GLN A 12 13.74 -4.08 31.60
C GLN A 12 14.53 -4.75 30.49
N SER A 13 14.89 -4.03 29.43
CA SER A 13 15.68 -4.56 28.32
C SER A 13 16.77 -3.57 27.98
N GLU A 14 17.99 -4.08 27.80
CA GLU A 14 19.15 -3.34 27.33
C GLU A 14 19.72 -4.08 26.12
N THR A 15 19.87 -3.40 24.97
CA THR A 15 20.43 -3.99 23.76
C THR A 15 21.72 -3.30 23.38
N TRP A 16 22.78 -4.10 23.21
CA TRP A 16 24.07 -3.66 22.66
C TRP A 16 24.24 -4.17 21.25
N GLY A 17 24.19 -3.26 20.25
CA GLY A 17 24.28 -3.58 18.82
C GLY A 17 25.61 -3.18 18.20
N GLN A 18 26.15 -4.03 17.33
CA GLN A 18 27.31 -3.77 16.49
C GLN A 18 26.92 -4.02 15.04
N ASN A 19 27.18 -3.06 14.15
CA ASN A 19 26.91 -3.20 12.73
C ASN A 19 28.12 -2.74 11.92
N TYR A 20 28.61 -3.61 11.05
CA TYR A 20 29.70 -3.34 10.14
C TYR A 20 29.21 -3.56 8.70
N ASN A 21 29.29 -2.53 7.87
CA ASN A 21 28.89 -2.60 6.46
C ASN A 21 30.11 -2.29 5.60
N LEU A 22 30.47 -3.24 4.73
CA LEU A 22 31.48 -3.07 3.69
C LEU A 22 30.74 -3.12 2.34
N ASN A 23 30.83 -2.05 1.56
CA ASN A 23 30.31 -1.99 0.21
C ASN A 23 31.38 -1.44 -0.72
N MET A 24 31.76 -2.21 -1.71
CA MET A 24 32.73 -1.84 -2.74
C MET A 24 32.07 -1.86 -4.09
N ASP A 25 31.97 -0.70 -4.70
CA ASP A 25 31.41 -0.49 -6.02
C ASP A 25 32.52 -0.05 -6.98
N LYS A 26 32.72 -0.82 -8.06
CA LYS A 26 33.75 -0.55 -9.05
C LYS A 26 33.24 -0.74 -10.47
N THR A 27 33.37 0.28 -11.28
CA THR A 27 33.27 0.16 -12.73
C THR A 27 34.52 -0.51 -13.28
N ILE A 28 34.40 -1.76 -13.74
CA ILE A 28 35.49 -2.56 -14.31
C ILE A 28 35.75 -2.13 -15.74
N TYR A 29 34.65 -1.89 -16.50
CA TYR A 29 34.67 -1.47 -17.91
C TYR A 29 33.46 -0.54 -18.14
N PRO A 30 33.49 0.36 -19.15
CA PRO A 30 32.30 1.16 -19.49
C PRO A 30 31.05 0.29 -19.51
N ASN A 31 30.05 0.64 -18.70
CA ASN A 31 28.79 -0.08 -18.52
C ASN A 31 28.85 -1.43 -17.77
N LEU A 32 30.04 -1.91 -17.35
CA LEU A 32 30.19 -3.10 -16.52
C LEU A 32 30.60 -2.70 -15.09
N ARG A 33 29.72 -2.96 -14.15
CA ARG A 33 29.84 -2.60 -12.73
C ARG A 33 29.90 -3.85 -11.88
N LEU A 34 30.87 -3.91 -10.99
CA LEU A 34 30.98 -4.92 -9.93
C LEU A 34 30.66 -4.24 -8.60
N ASN A 35 29.68 -4.76 -7.91
CA ASN A 35 29.33 -4.39 -6.56
C ASN A 35 29.51 -5.63 -5.66
N PHE A 36 30.30 -5.54 -4.60
CA PHE A 36 30.46 -6.63 -3.64
C PHE A 36 30.73 -6.08 -2.24
N GLY A 37 30.34 -6.87 -1.27
CA GLY A 37 30.50 -6.45 0.10
C GLY A 37 29.93 -7.44 1.09
N GLY A 38 29.63 -6.94 2.27
CA GLY A 38 28.95 -7.71 3.30
C GLY A 38 28.55 -6.85 4.47
N ILE A 39 27.51 -7.30 5.15
CA ILE A 39 27.01 -6.70 6.39
C ILE A 39 27.23 -7.73 7.49
N PHE A 40 27.78 -7.28 8.62
CA PHE A 40 27.83 -8.04 9.85
C PHE A 40 27.12 -7.25 10.94
N GLN A 41 26.13 -7.87 11.55
CA GLN A 41 25.38 -7.32 12.67
C GLN A 41 25.44 -8.31 13.84
N LYS A 42 25.67 -7.79 15.04
CA LYS A 42 25.56 -8.56 16.26
C LYS A 42 24.82 -7.71 17.31
N ASP A 43 23.72 -8.22 17.81
CA ASP A 43 22.94 -7.60 18.86
C ASP A 43 22.91 -8.54 20.07
N VAL A 44 23.19 -7.99 21.25
CA VAL A 44 23.07 -8.69 22.53
C VAL A 44 22.04 -7.93 23.32
N THR A 45 20.97 -8.62 23.68
CA THR A 45 19.85 -8.06 24.42
C THR A 45 19.75 -8.75 25.77
N ASP A 46 19.99 -8.00 26.84
CA ASP A 46 19.72 -8.41 28.20
C ASP A 46 18.33 -7.95 28.57
N SER A 47 17.47 -8.86 28.98
CA SER A 47 16.10 -8.56 29.41
C SER A 47 15.80 -9.20 30.74
N THR A 48 15.23 -8.43 31.66
CA THR A 48 14.70 -8.92 32.93
C THR A 48 13.18 -8.83 32.90
N ILE A 49 12.50 -9.95 32.98
CA ILE A 49 11.04 -10.06 32.99
C ILE A 49 10.63 -10.67 34.31
N ASN A 50 9.96 -9.92 35.18
CA ASN A 50 9.52 -10.39 36.51
C ASN A 50 10.65 -11.06 37.32
N ASP A 51 11.79 -10.39 37.41
CA ASP A 51 13.01 -10.86 38.10
C ASP A 51 13.68 -12.10 37.47
N VAL A 52 13.31 -12.46 36.24
CA VAL A 52 14.00 -13.49 35.45
C VAL A 52 14.85 -12.82 34.41
N ASP A 53 16.17 -12.96 34.54
CA ASP A 53 17.13 -12.44 33.55
C ASP A 53 17.19 -13.38 32.34
N ARG A 54 17.28 -12.80 31.17
CA ARG A 54 17.42 -13.51 29.89
C ARG A 54 18.35 -12.74 28.98
N GLU A 55 19.38 -13.39 28.46
CA GLU A 55 20.27 -12.86 27.44
C GLU A 55 19.90 -13.45 26.07
N THR A 56 19.71 -12.61 25.08
CA THR A 56 19.49 -13.03 23.69
C THR A 56 20.59 -12.43 22.82
N THR A 57 21.36 -13.29 22.16
CA THR A 57 22.34 -12.88 21.15
C THR A 57 21.81 -13.18 19.76
N LEU A 58 21.77 -12.17 18.90
CA LEU A 58 21.48 -12.28 17.48
C LEU A 58 22.73 -11.92 16.68
N THR A 59 23.13 -12.78 15.75
CA THR A 59 24.23 -12.50 14.82
C THR A 59 23.71 -12.68 13.40
N ASN A 60 24.02 -11.73 12.52
CA ASN A 60 23.57 -11.74 11.14
C ASN A 60 24.76 -11.37 10.23
N THR A 61 25.09 -12.25 9.30
CA THR A 61 26.19 -12.06 8.34
C THR A 61 25.63 -12.14 6.94
N ARG A 62 25.90 -11.13 6.08
CA ARG A 62 25.33 -11.02 4.73
C ARG A 62 26.40 -10.65 3.70
N PRO A 63 27.21 -11.57 3.20
CA PRO A 63 28.06 -11.33 2.03
C PRO A 63 27.18 -11.24 0.75
N PHE A 64 27.58 -10.38 -0.18
CA PHE A 64 26.96 -10.26 -1.49
C PHE A 64 27.98 -9.91 -2.57
N ALA A 65 27.66 -10.27 -3.81
CA ALA A 65 28.43 -9.87 -4.99
C ALA A 65 27.52 -9.81 -6.22
N ASP A 66 27.52 -8.67 -6.91
CA ASP A 66 26.71 -8.42 -8.12
C ASP A 66 27.61 -7.91 -9.24
N LEU A 67 27.50 -8.51 -10.40
CA LEU A 67 28.12 -8.06 -11.64
C LEU A 67 27.03 -7.65 -12.61
N THR A 68 26.98 -6.39 -13.02
CA THR A 68 25.93 -5.84 -13.87
C THR A 68 26.52 -5.14 -15.08
N LEU A 69 26.06 -5.52 -16.27
CA LEU A 69 26.30 -4.82 -17.54
C LEU A 69 25.01 -4.05 -17.91
N ARG A 70 25.11 -2.74 -18.09
CA ARG A 70 23.98 -1.89 -18.52
C ARG A 70 24.37 -1.05 -19.72
N THR A 71 23.74 -1.31 -20.85
CA THR A 71 23.81 -0.48 -22.06
C THR A 71 22.41 -0.02 -22.43
N PRO A 72 22.24 0.97 -23.32
CA PRO A 72 20.91 1.35 -23.80
C PRO A 72 20.11 0.19 -24.41
N LEU A 73 20.82 -0.81 -24.98
CA LEU A 73 20.23 -1.92 -25.72
C LEU A 73 20.15 -3.21 -24.89
N TYR A 74 21.14 -3.46 -24.03
CA TYR A 74 21.26 -4.70 -23.25
C TYR A 74 21.44 -4.42 -21.77
N THR A 75 20.80 -5.24 -20.97
CA THR A 75 21.08 -5.38 -19.53
C THR A 75 21.43 -6.85 -19.27
N ALA A 76 22.53 -7.11 -18.61
CA ALA A 76 22.86 -8.45 -18.13
C ALA A 76 23.44 -8.34 -16.71
N GLY A 77 23.08 -9.25 -15.84
CA GLY A 77 23.57 -9.25 -14.49
C GLY A 77 23.55 -10.65 -13.88
N VAL A 78 24.49 -10.90 -13.00
CA VAL A 78 24.51 -12.07 -12.13
C VAL A 78 24.82 -11.60 -10.72
N GLY A 79 24.09 -12.13 -9.75
CA GLY A 79 24.24 -11.79 -8.35
C GLY A 79 24.26 -13.02 -7.46
N TYR A 80 24.95 -12.89 -6.37
CA TYR A 80 25.00 -13.84 -5.28
C TYR A 80 24.83 -13.10 -3.96
N SER A 81 24.05 -13.67 -3.09
CA SER A 81 23.93 -13.21 -1.72
C SER A 81 23.68 -14.37 -0.77
N LYS A 82 24.15 -14.23 0.45
CA LYS A 82 23.89 -15.17 1.52
C LYS A 82 23.56 -14.41 2.80
N ARG A 83 22.55 -14.86 3.51
CA ARG A 83 22.28 -14.44 4.88
C ARG A 83 22.48 -15.63 5.80
N ASP A 84 23.27 -15.46 6.83
CA ASP A 84 23.46 -16.39 7.93
C ASP A 84 23.00 -15.68 9.19
N ALA A 85 21.80 -15.99 9.64
CA ALA A 85 21.20 -15.46 10.86
C ALA A 85 21.27 -16.51 11.95
N GLN A 86 21.88 -16.17 13.08
CA GLN A 86 22.07 -17.05 14.22
C GLN A 86 21.49 -16.36 15.45
N SER A 87 20.68 -17.07 16.19
CA SER A 87 20.12 -16.60 17.47
C SER A 87 20.39 -17.61 18.58
N GLN A 88 20.66 -17.07 19.77
CA GLN A 88 20.81 -17.86 20.98
C GLN A 88 20.15 -17.11 22.12
N THR A 89 19.35 -17.79 22.92
CA THR A 89 18.74 -17.26 24.14
C THR A 89 19.28 -18.05 25.32
N ASP A 90 19.94 -17.37 26.25
CA ASP A 90 20.63 -17.96 27.39
C ASP A 90 21.59 -19.09 26.94
N ASP A 91 21.60 -20.23 27.63
CA ASP A 91 22.41 -21.40 27.29
C ASP A 91 21.74 -22.36 26.28
N GLN A 92 20.65 -21.92 25.60
CA GLN A 92 20.01 -22.76 24.58
C GLN A 92 20.92 -22.95 23.37
N PRO A 93 20.76 -24.05 22.61
CA PRO A 93 21.49 -24.24 21.36
C PRO A 93 21.25 -23.09 20.38
N TRP A 94 22.28 -22.75 19.58
CA TRP A 94 22.16 -21.78 18.52
C TRP A 94 21.11 -22.23 17.48
N GLN A 95 20.14 -21.39 17.24
CA GLN A 95 19.25 -21.54 16.09
C GLN A 95 19.87 -20.81 14.90
N THR A 96 19.90 -21.45 13.76
CA THR A 96 20.47 -20.89 12.54
C THR A 96 19.45 -20.90 11.42
N ASN A 97 19.36 -19.78 10.70
CA ASN A 97 18.57 -19.67 9.50
C ASN A 97 19.48 -19.11 8.38
N ILE A 98 19.67 -19.92 7.35
CA ILE A 98 20.52 -19.56 6.23
C ILE A 98 19.65 -19.42 4.99
N ASN A 99 19.75 -18.25 4.34
CA ASN A 99 19.17 -17.97 3.04
C ASN A 99 20.31 -17.68 2.06
N GLU A 100 20.42 -18.49 1.02
CA GLU A 100 21.43 -18.37 -0.02
C GLU A 100 20.75 -18.17 -1.37
N GLN A 101 21.08 -17.07 -2.06
CA GLN A 101 20.35 -16.65 -3.26
C GLN A 101 21.29 -16.38 -4.41
N TYR A 102 20.90 -16.85 -5.58
CA TYR A 102 21.54 -16.60 -6.88
C TYR A 102 20.53 -15.95 -7.79
N ASN A 103 20.92 -14.86 -8.44
CA ASN A 103 20.07 -14.21 -9.42
C ASN A 103 20.78 -13.99 -10.76
N THR A 104 20.00 -14.01 -11.83
CA THR A 104 20.47 -13.68 -13.17
C THR A 104 19.42 -12.81 -13.85
N ILE A 105 19.85 -11.72 -14.44
CA ILE A 105 18.99 -10.77 -15.16
C ILE A 105 19.52 -10.64 -16.59
N LEU A 106 18.63 -10.74 -17.58
CA LEU A 106 18.90 -10.52 -18.98
C LEU A 106 17.81 -9.63 -19.56
N GLY A 107 18.19 -8.50 -20.16
CA GLY A 107 17.26 -7.58 -20.81
C GLY A 107 17.75 -7.19 -22.20
N TRP A 108 16.80 -6.99 -23.10
CA TRP A 108 17.03 -6.48 -24.44
C TRP A 108 15.92 -5.50 -24.83
N ARG A 109 16.31 -4.26 -25.16
CA ARG A 109 15.39 -3.16 -25.38
C ARG A 109 15.73 -2.41 -26.69
N PRO A 110 15.48 -3.03 -27.87
CA PRO A 110 15.72 -2.41 -29.16
C PRO A 110 14.65 -1.33 -29.45
N GLU A 111 15.05 -0.29 -30.16
CA GLU A 111 14.10 0.70 -30.68
C GLU A 111 13.17 0.09 -31.74
N GLY A 112 11.86 0.30 -31.59
CA GLY A 112 10.84 -0.11 -32.57
C GLY A 112 10.58 -1.62 -32.69
N LEU A 113 11.20 -2.44 -31.84
CA LEU A 113 11.01 -3.89 -31.78
C LEU A 113 10.55 -4.31 -30.39
N PRO A 114 10.00 -5.52 -30.23
CA PRO A 114 9.68 -6.03 -28.90
C PRO A 114 10.89 -6.07 -27.97
N SER A 115 10.71 -5.61 -26.74
CA SER A 115 11.70 -5.76 -25.67
C SER A 115 11.40 -7.02 -24.85
N PHE A 116 12.43 -7.56 -24.22
CA PHE A 116 12.25 -8.58 -23.21
C PHE A 116 13.20 -8.39 -22.03
N ASP A 117 12.70 -8.71 -20.84
CA ASP A 117 13.43 -8.75 -19.59
C ASP A 117 13.20 -10.12 -18.96
N MET A 118 14.29 -10.87 -18.71
CA MET A 118 14.27 -12.20 -18.10
C MET A 118 14.98 -12.16 -16.76
N ARG A 119 14.38 -12.77 -15.76
CA ARG A 119 14.98 -12.98 -14.45
C ARG A 119 14.90 -14.45 -14.08
N LEU A 120 16.02 -14.98 -13.64
CA LEU A 120 16.13 -16.30 -13.04
C LEU A 120 16.66 -16.12 -11.62
N GLU A 121 16.05 -16.80 -10.68
CA GLU A 121 16.43 -16.74 -9.28
C GLU A 121 16.37 -18.15 -8.69
N LYS A 122 17.37 -18.49 -7.87
CA LYS A 122 17.38 -19.68 -7.05
C LYS A 122 17.70 -19.26 -5.61
N ALA A 123 16.84 -19.65 -4.68
CA ALA A 123 16.99 -19.41 -3.26
C ALA A 123 16.96 -20.74 -2.50
N ASP A 124 17.96 -20.97 -1.67
CA ASP A 124 18.05 -22.11 -0.77
C ASP A 124 17.87 -21.61 0.66
N PHE A 125 16.89 -22.14 1.37
CA PHE A 125 16.55 -21.82 2.76
C PHE A 125 16.80 -23.05 3.63
N TYR A 126 17.72 -22.95 4.59
CA TYR A 126 18.06 -24.10 5.44
C TYR A 126 18.59 -23.68 6.79
N ASP A 127 18.37 -24.51 7.83
CA ASP A 127 19.11 -24.45 9.07
C ASP A 127 20.46 -25.18 8.91
N LYS A 128 21.43 -24.89 9.77
CA LYS A 128 22.79 -25.41 9.67
C LYS A 128 22.87 -26.94 9.50
N ASP A 129 22.02 -27.65 10.20
CA ASP A 129 21.98 -29.11 10.23
C ASP A 129 20.94 -29.70 9.26
N ARG A 130 20.15 -28.87 8.59
CA ARG A 130 19.06 -29.20 7.66
C ARG A 130 18.04 -30.16 8.26
N LEU A 131 17.65 -29.92 9.51
CA LEU A 131 16.72 -30.77 10.26
C LEU A 131 15.36 -30.13 10.46
N GLU A 132 15.31 -28.79 10.60
CA GLU A 132 14.08 -28.04 10.81
C GLU A 132 13.65 -27.30 9.53
N GLN A 133 14.61 -26.90 8.69
CA GLN A 133 14.37 -26.22 7.44
C GLN A 133 15.35 -26.68 6.36
N ASP A 134 14.85 -27.16 5.23
CA ASP A 134 15.63 -27.44 4.00
C ASP A 134 14.72 -27.33 2.79
N SER A 135 14.64 -26.15 2.21
CA SER A 135 13.83 -25.89 1.02
C SER A 135 14.61 -25.12 -0.04
N THR A 136 14.27 -25.40 -1.29
CA THR A 136 14.82 -24.73 -2.47
C THR A 136 13.67 -24.10 -3.25
N GLN A 137 13.77 -22.84 -3.58
CA GLN A 137 12.84 -22.14 -4.48
C GLN A 137 13.57 -21.71 -5.75
N THR A 138 13.03 -22.09 -6.90
CA THR A 138 13.52 -21.64 -8.21
C THR A 138 12.43 -20.82 -8.88
N THR A 139 12.75 -19.58 -9.24
CA THR A 139 11.84 -18.65 -9.91
C THR A 139 12.38 -18.30 -11.29
N ALA A 140 11.54 -18.38 -12.30
CA ALA A 140 11.82 -17.90 -13.64
C ALA A 140 10.71 -16.96 -14.10
N SER A 141 11.09 -15.76 -14.54
CA SER A 141 10.15 -14.81 -15.11
C SER A 141 10.69 -14.22 -16.41
N LEU A 142 9.80 -13.97 -17.35
CA LEU A 142 10.10 -13.28 -18.59
C LEU A 142 9.02 -12.24 -18.84
N ILE A 143 9.39 -11.03 -19.21
CA ILE A 143 8.46 -9.98 -19.65
C ILE A 143 8.81 -9.66 -21.08
N CYS A 144 7.87 -9.90 -22.00
CA CYS A 144 7.95 -9.47 -23.39
C CYS A 144 6.99 -8.30 -23.57
N ARG A 145 7.47 -7.15 -24.05
CA ARG A 145 6.65 -5.96 -24.30
C ARG A 145 6.91 -5.42 -25.71
N TYR A 146 5.84 -5.10 -26.38
CA TYR A 146 5.87 -4.36 -27.64
C TYR A 146 4.83 -3.26 -27.60
N ALA A 147 5.26 -2.02 -27.79
CA ALA A 147 4.38 -0.87 -27.82
C ALA A 147 4.65 -0.01 -29.04
N ASN A 148 3.59 0.49 -29.66
CA ASN A 148 3.62 1.52 -30.67
C ASN A 148 2.45 2.50 -30.44
N ASP A 149 2.23 3.44 -31.34
CA ASP A 149 1.20 4.47 -31.21
C ASP A 149 -0.23 3.92 -30.98
N LYS A 150 -0.51 2.68 -31.37
CA LYS A 150 -1.86 2.08 -31.33
C LYS A 150 -1.95 0.83 -30.48
N PHE A 151 -0.87 0.10 -30.35
CA PHE A 151 -0.82 -1.19 -29.67
C PHE A 151 0.17 -1.16 -28.52
N ASP A 152 -0.22 -1.76 -27.38
CA ASP A 152 0.67 -2.16 -26.30
C ASP A 152 0.38 -3.62 -25.98
N LEU A 153 1.34 -4.50 -26.32
CA LEU A 153 1.29 -5.94 -26.09
C LEU A 153 2.29 -6.30 -25.02
N GLN A 154 1.84 -6.98 -24.00
CA GLN A 154 2.68 -7.54 -22.96
C GLN A 154 2.36 -9.04 -22.78
N TYR A 155 3.40 -9.87 -22.72
CA TYR A 155 3.29 -11.27 -22.35
C TYR A 155 4.29 -11.60 -21.26
N ARG A 156 3.81 -12.27 -20.22
CA ARG A 156 4.55 -12.48 -18.98
C ARG A 156 4.37 -13.92 -18.48
N PRO A 157 5.17 -14.86 -18.96
CA PRO A 157 5.29 -16.17 -18.34
C PRO A 157 6.10 -16.06 -17.03
N PHE A 158 5.64 -16.78 -16.02
CA PHE A 158 6.25 -16.85 -14.69
C PHE A 158 6.16 -18.28 -14.20
N MET A 159 7.22 -18.77 -13.56
CA MET A 159 7.28 -20.11 -12.97
C MET A 159 7.97 -20.01 -11.61
N VAL A 160 7.37 -20.64 -10.62
CA VAL A 160 7.98 -20.90 -9.31
C VAL A 160 7.91 -22.39 -9.04
N GLU A 161 9.04 -22.97 -8.69
CA GLU A 161 9.16 -24.34 -8.23
C GLU A 161 9.77 -24.33 -6.83
N THR A 162 9.09 -24.93 -5.87
CA THR A 162 9.52 -25.03 -4.48
C THR A 162 9.61 -26.48 -4.08
N GLU A 163 10.78 -26.91 -3.62
CA GLU A 163 11.05 -28.23 -3.08
C GLU A 163 11.31 -28.09 -1.57
N ASP A 164 10.43 -28.64 -0.75
CA ASP A 164 10.59 -28.73 0.70
C ASP A 164 10.93 -30.16 1.10
N ARG A 165 12.22 -30.38 1.42
CA ARG A 165 12.77 -31.72 1.72
C ARG A 165 12.40 -32.21 3.11
N ILE A 166 12.09 -31.30 4.04
CA ILE A 166 11.68 -31.69 5.40
C ILE A 166 10.26 -32.26 5.37
N ASN A 167 9.36 -31.58 4.67
CA ASN A 167 7.95 -31.98 4.59
C ASN A 167 7.67 -32.90 3.39
N ASN A 168 8.65 -33.13 2.50
CA ASN A 168 8.51 -33.84 1.24
C ASN A 168 7.36 -33.28 0.39
N ILE A 169 7.42 -31.99 0.15
CA ILE A 169 6.42 -31.25 -0.62
C ILE A 169 7.12 -30.59 -1.80
N ASP A 170 6.67 -30.91 -3.01
CA ASP A 170 7.09 -30.26 -4.25
C ASP A 170 5.91 -29.49 -4.83
N THR A 171 6.09 -28.19 -5.05
CA THR A 171 5.10 -27.36 -5.70
C THR A 171 5.68 -26.70 -6.93
N LYS A 172 4.90 -26.70 -8.02
CA LYS A 172 5.22 -25.97 -9.23
C LYS A 172 4.05 -25.12 -9.66
N THR A 173 4.24 -23.82 -9.65
CA THR A 173 3.27 -22.85 -10.15
C THR A 173 3.75 -22.31 -11.48
N THR A 174 2.92 -22.41 -12.51
CA THR A 174 3.17 -21.82 -13.83
C THR A 174 2.07 -20.83 -14.14
N LEU A 175 2.45 -19.61 -14.49
CA LEU A 175 1.53 -18.55 -14.89
C LEU A 175 1.86 -18.06 -16.29
N HIS A 176 0.84 -17.91 -17.11
CA HIS A 176 0.89 -17.23 -18.39
C HIS A 176 -0.07 -16.05 -18.35
N ASN A 177 0.47 -14.84 -18.40
CA ASN A 177 -0.32 -13.62 -18.43
C ASN A 177 -0.07 -12.87 -19.75
N GLY A 178 -1.14 -12.62 -20.49
CA GLY A 178 -1.12 -11.86 -21.74
C GLY A 178 -2.01 -10.64 -21.66
N ARG A 179 -1.50 -9.48 -22.05
CA ARG A 179 -2.24 -8.22 -22.11
C ARG A 179 -2.09 -7.58 -23.49
N LEU A 180 -3.19 -7.21 -24.08
CA LEU A 180 -3.27 -6.44 -25.32
C LEU A 180 -4.09 -5.19 -25.06
N ASN A 181 -3.48 -4.02 -25.27
CA ASN A 181 -4.18 -2.76 -25.35
C ASN A 181 -4.14 -2.27 -26.79
N TYR A 182 -5.27 -1.81 -27.28
CA TYR A 182 -5.38 -1.13 -28.58
C TYR A 182 -6.16 0.16 -28.39
N SER A 183 -5.67 1.23 -29.00
CA SER A 183 -6.35 2.52 -29.00
C SER A 183 -6.13 3.22 -30.35
N ASP A 184 -7.22 3.67 -30.96
CA ASP A 184 -7.18 4.44 -32.20
C ASP A 184 -8.31 5.47 -32.28
N SER A 185 -8.13 6.46 -33.15
CA SER A 185 -9.12 7.48 -33.43
C SER A 185 -9.51 7.45 -34.89
N PHE A 186 -10.79 7.51 -35.19
CA PHE A 186 -11.38 7.39 -36.51
C PHE A 186 -12.17 8.66 -36.90
N PHE A 187 -12.52 8.80 -38.15
CA PHE A 187 -13.36 9.87 -38.66
C PHE A 187 -12.84 11.28 -38.28
N ASN A 188 -11.56 11.54 -38.54
CA ASN A 188 -10.89 12.79 -38.19
C ASN A 188 -10.98 13.09 -36.67
N LYS A 189 -10.73 12.08 -35.86
CA LYS A 189 -10.77 12.12 -34.38
C LYS A 189 -12.17 12.38 -33.79
N ARG A 190 -13.25 12.16 -34.56
CA ARG A 190 -14.61 12.23 -34.05
C ARG A 190 -14.98 11.01 -33.20
N SER A 191 -14.40 9.88 -33.51
CA SER A 191 -14.58 8.64 -32.75
C SER A 191 -13.26 8.15 -32.23
N SER A 192 -13.21 7.74 -30.96
CA SER A 192 -12.08 7.04 -30.34
C SER A 192 -12.55 5.66 -29.91
N PHE A 193 -11.74 4.67 -30.19
CA PHE A 193 -11.98 3.29 -29.74
C PHE A 193 -10.76 2.83 -28.95
N SER A 194 -11.01 2.23 -27.81
CA SER A 194 -9.97 1.55 -27.03
C SER A 194 -10.47 0.17 -26.59
N THR A 195 -9.56 -0.77 -26.53
CA THR A 195 -9.84 -2.09 -25.99
C THR A 195 -8.64 -2.62 -25.24
N THR A 196 -8.92 -3.28 -24.13
CA THR A 196 -7.94 -4.01 -23.32
C THR A 196 -8.41 -5.46 -23.19
N TYR A 197 -7.57 -6.39 -23.59
CA TYR A 197 -7.79 -7.81 -23.39
C TYR A 197 -6.68 -8.36 -22.51
N ASN A 198 -7.05 -8.96 -21.38
CA ASN A 198 -6.14 -9.65 -20.49
C ASN A 198 -6.55 -11.13 -20.42
N VAL A 199 -5.58 -12.02 -20.53
CA VAL A 199 -5.76 -13.45 -20.29
C VAL A 199 -4.69 -13.94 -19.31
N SER A 200 -5.13 -14.63 -18.27
CA SER A 200 -4.25 -15.24 -17.27
C SER A 200 -4.61 -16.70 -17.14
N ARG A 201 -3.62 -17.57 -17.32
CA ARG A 201 -3.74 -18.99 -17.06
C ARG A 201 -2.71 -19.39 -16.03
N MET A 202 -3.18 -19.88 -14.90
CA MET A 202 -2.37 -20.39 -13.80
C MET A 202 -2.57 -21.90 -13.68
N GLU A 203 -1.48 -22.60 -13.49
CA GLU A 203 -1.44 -24.03 -13.21
C GLU A 203 -0.56 -24.26 -11.99
N ILE A 204 -1.13 -24.89 -10.97
CA ILE A 204 -0.44 -25.26 -9.73
C ILE A 204 -0.43 -26.77 -9.67
N GLU A 205 0.75 -27.36 -9.68
CA GLU A 205 0.98 -28.78 -9.47
C GLU A 205 1.62 -28.97 -8.08
N THR A 206 1.00 -29.76 -7.24
CA THR A 206 1.48 -30.09 -5.89
C THR A 206 1.61 -31.59 -5.75
N ILE A 207 2.81 -32.03 -5.44
CA ILE A 207 3.14 -33.43 -5.13
C ILE A 207 3.62 -33.47 -3.68
N ALA A 208 2.94 -34.26 -2.86
CA ALA A 208 3.29 -34.35 -1.46
C ALA A 208 3.19 -35.79 -0.96
N SER A 209 4.15 -36.16 -0.15
CA SER A 209 4.13 -37.42 0.60
C SER A 209 4.16 -37.19 2.12
N GLY A 210 4.15 -35.94 2.54
CA GLY A 210 4.22 -35.49 3.93
C GLY A 210 3.00 -34.70 4.39
N THR A 211 3.11 -34.13 5.56
CA THR A 211 2.13 -33.20 6.15
C THR A 211 2.75 -31.82 6.27
N GLY A 212 2.06 -30.79 5.81
CA GLY A 212 2.52 -29.39 5.87
C GLY A 212 1.55 -28.46 5.19
N GLU A 213 1.98 -27.22 4.96
CA GLU A 213 1.22 -26.18 4.29
C GLU A 213 1.91 -25.76 2.99
N VAL A 214 1.11 -25.39 2.01
CA VAL A 214 1.55 -24.87 0.71
C VAL A 214 1.01 -23.48 0.53
N SER A 215 1.88 -22.53 0.25
CA SER A 215 1.52 -21.16 -0.09
C SER A 215 1.52 -20.98 -1.61
N ALA A 216 0.35 -20.70 -2.18
CA ALA A 216 0.15 -20.48 -3.60
C ALA A 216 -0.12 -19.00 -3.89
N PRO A 217 0.55 -18.39 -4.88
CA PRO A 217 0.26 -17.03 -5.30
C PRO A 217 -1.10 -16.94 -5.96
N LEU A 218 -1.80 -15.84 -5.72
CA LEU A 218 -3.07 -15.51 -6.36
C LEU A 218 -2.86 -14.36 -7.35
N PHE A 219 -3.75 -14.22 -8.34
CA PHE A 219 -3.63 -13.17 -9.35
C PHE A 219 -4.87 -12.30 -9.35
N PRO A 220 -4.76 -11.08 -8.82
CA PRO A 220 -5.86 -10.13 -8.79
C PRO A 220 -6.16 -9.58 -10.19
N LEU A 221 -7.41 -9.15 -10.38
CA LEU A 221 -7.87 -8.51 -11.59
C LEU A 221 -7.31 -7.10 -11.73
N SER A 222 -7.29 -6.35 -10.63
CA SER A 222 -6.76 -4.99 -10.59
C SER A 222 -6.17 -4.66 -9.21
N GLY A 223 -5.13 -3.84 -9.23
CA GLY A 223 -4.65 -3.11 -8.07
C GLY A 223 -5.51 -1.88 -7.84
N LEU A 224 -5.71 -1.51 -6.59
CA LEU A 224 -6.56 -0.41 -6.16
C LEU A 224 -5.81 0.45 -5.14
N SER A 225 -6.00 1.76 -5.16
CA SER A 225 -5.47 2.64 -4.12
C SER A 225 -6.29 3.89 -3.92
N GLU A 226 -6.28 4.42 -2.69
CA GLU A 226 -6.87 5.72 -2.35
C GLU A 226 -6.18 6.32 -1.12
N LEU A 227 -6.22 7.65 -1.01
CA LEU A 227 -5.73 8.40 0.14
C LEU A 227 -6.93 8.86 0.97
N ASP A 228 -7.32 8.07 1.95
CA ASP A 228 -8.49 8.36 2.77
C ASP A 228 -8.28 7.88 4.22
N ASP A 229 -8.75 8.68 5.18
CA ASP A 229 -8.71 8.39 6.60
C ASP A 229 -10.02 7.78 7.13
N THR A 230 -10.97 7.52 6.26
CA THR A 230 -12.23 6.80 6.57
C THR A 230 -12.20 5.40 5.93
N PRO A 231 -11.40 4.47 6.47
CA PRO A 231 -11.13 3.19 5.80
C PRO A 231 -12.34 2.27 5.67
N THR A 232 -13.42 2.53 6.40
CA THR A 232 -14.64 1.72 6.38
C THR A 232 -15.58 2.04 5.21
N LEU A 233 -15.41 3.20 4.57
CA LEU A 233 -16.28 3.69 3.50
C LEU A 233 -15.47 4.26 2.34
N GLY A 234 -16.01 4.15 1.13
CA GLY A 234 -15.48 4.76 -0.08
C GLY A 234 -14.76 3.78 -1.01
N ALA A 235 -15.03 3.96 -2.30
CA ALA A 235 -14.45 3.15 -3.37
C ALA A 235 -12.97 3.50 -3.61
N LEU A 236 -12.13 2.47 -3.76
CA LEU A 236 -10.76 2.67 -4.18
C LEU A 236 -10.68 2.82 -5.70
N THR A 237 -9.77 3.67 -6.16
CA THR A 237 -9.49 3.88 -7.58
C THR A 237 -8.50 2.84 -8.12
N VAL A 238 -8.64 2.50 -9.42
CA VAL A 238 -7.77 1.52 -10.07
C VAL A 238 -6.34 2.06 -10.18
N ASN A 239 -5.38 1.27 -9.70
CA ASN A 239 -3.95 1.54 -9.75
C ASN A 239 -3.20 0.32 -10.33
N PRO A 240 -2.98 0.27 -11.66
CA PRO A 240 -2.33 -0.86 -12.30
C PRO A 240 -0.87 -1.09 -11.87
N GLY A 241 -0.18 -0.04 -11.41
CA GLY A 241 1.20 -0.14 -10.94
C GLY A 241 1.38 -0.99 -9.67
N LEU A 242 0.28 -1.40 -9.01
CA LEU A 242 0.33 -2.30 -7.86
C LEU A 242 0.38 -3.79 -8.22
N ILE A 243 0.15 -4.14 -9.50
CA ILE A 243 0.09 -5.53 -9.96
C ILE A 243 0.76 -5.72 -11.33
N ASP A 244 1.63 -4.81 -11.75
CA ASP A 244 2.28 -4.87 -13.06
C ASP A 244 3.52 -5.77 -13.08
N GLY A 245 3.96 -6.24 -11.90
CA GLY A 245 5.12 -7.12 -11.68
C GLY A 245 6.45 -6.40 -11.74
N ASP A 246 6.47 -5.09 -11.78
CA ASP A 246 7.69 -4.31 -11.63
C ASP A 246 7.96 -4.04 -10.14
N LEU A 247 8.77 -4.89 -9.53
CA LEU A 247 9.13 -4.78 -8.11
C LEU A 247 10.02 -3.56 -7.79
N ALA A 248 10.43 -2.80 -8.79
CA ALA A 248 11.33 -1.65 -8.62
C ALA A 248 10.64 -0.30 -8.89
N ALA A 249 9.64 -0.26 -9.77
CA ALA A 249 8.92 0.95 -10.10
C ALA A 249 7.83 1.24 -9.05
N GLY A 250 7.79 2.45 -8.52
CA GLY A 250 6.77 2.85 -7.55
C GLY A 250 5.39 3.00 -8.18
N SER A 251 4.36 2.46 -7.55
CA SER A 251 2.95 2.59 -7.94
C SER A 251 2.35 3.99 -7.69
N GLY A 252 3.14 4.93 -7.18
CA GLY A 252 2.68 6.25 -6.75
C GLY A 252 2.18 6.32 -5.30
N VAL A 253 2.05 5.18 -4.62
CA VAL A 253 1.63 5.13 -3.21
C VAL A 253 2.85 5.26 -2.31
N ASN A 254 2.99 6.40 -1.65
CA ASN A 254 4.10 6.69 -0.74
C ASN A 254 3.67 6.46 0.71
N ILE A 255 4.31 5.50 1.39
CA ILE A 255 4.14 5.19 2.81
C ILE A 255 5.27 5.77 3.68
N GLY A 256 6.27 6.40 3.06
CA GLY A 256 7.35 7.10 3.75
C GLY A 256 6.90 8.43 4.35
N LEU A 257 7.87 9.36 4.48
CA LEU A 257 7.61 10.75 4.93
C LEU A 257 7.21 11.60 3.73
N PRO A 258 5.91 11.86 3.48
CA PRO A 258 5.52 12.63 2.32
C PRO A 258 5.95 14.09 2.46
N SER A 259 6.48 14.65 1.39
CA SER A 259 6.74 16.08 1.30
C SER A 259 5.43 16.86 1.42
N GLY A 260 5.32 17.75 2.40
CA GLY A 260 4.12 18.55 2.63
C GLY A 260 3.24 18.08 3.80
N GLY A 261 3.62 16.99 4.50
CA GLY A 261 2.95 16.54 5.72
C GLY A 261 1.59 15.87 5.51
N ASP A 262 1.40 15.21 4.37
CA ASP A 262 0.20 14.42 4.11
C ASP A 262 0.16 13.17 5.00
N ASN A 263 -0.64 13.21 6.05
CA ASN A 263 -0.79 12.14 7.04
C ASN A 263 -2.01 11.24 6.78
N ARG A 264 -2.71 11.42 5.64
CA ARG A 264 -3.85 10.56 5.31
C ARG A 264 -3.42 9.10 5.24
N ALA A 265 -4.32 8.19 5.60
CA ALA A 265 -4.07 6.77 5.46
C ALA A 265 -3.90 6.39 3.98
N ARG A 266 -3.02 5.44 3.74
CA ARG A 266 -2.81 4.81 2.43
C ARG A 266 -3.64 3.55 2.40
N ASN A 267 -4.70 3.55 1.60
CA ASN A 267 -5.50 2.38 1.31
C ASN A 267 -4.93 1.73 0.05
N ILE A 268 -4.49 0.49 0.15
CA ILE A 268 -3.85 -0.27 -0.92
C ILE A 268 -4.59 -1.59 -1.04
N GLY A 269 -5.22 -1.85 -2.17
CA GLY A 269 -6.13 -2.98 -2.30
C GLY A 269 -5.99 -3.74 -3.59
N LEU A 270 -6.74 -4.81 -3.65
CA LEU A 270 -6.84 -5.73 -4.77
C LEU A 270 -8.32 -6.05 -5.03
N ALA A 271 -8.65 -6.15 -6.31
CA ALA A 271 -9.92 -6.72 -6.76
C ALA A 271 -9.66 -8.08 -7.41
N PHE A 272 -10.43 -9.08 -7.02
CA PHE A 272 -10.44 -10.39 -7.67
C PHE A 272 -11.59 -10.47 -8.68
N ALA A 273 -11.45 -11.35 -9.67
CA ALA A 273 -12.50 -11.59 -10.66
C ALA A 273 -13.76 -12.19 -10.01
N THR A 274 -13.55 -13.00 -8.99
CA THR A 274 -14.57 -13.70 -8.20
C THR A 274 -14.18 -13.67 -6.73
N ASP A 275 -15.10 -14.06 -5.85
CA ASP A 275 -14.76 -14.30 -4.45
C ASP A 275 -13.63 -15.32 -4.37
N THR A 276 -12.54 -14.89 -3.77
CA THR A 276 -11.26 -15.63 -3.74
C THR A 276 -10.81 -15.76 -2.30
N GLU A 277 -10.40 -16.96 -1.94
CA GLU A 277 -9.82 -17.22 -0.63
C GLU A 277 -8.38 -16.69 -0.57
N VAL A 278 -8.09 -15.88 0.45
CA VAL A 278 -6.78 -15.25 0.67
C VAL A 278 -6.47 -15.21 2.15
N ASN A 279 -5.20 -15.39 2.53
CA ASN A 279 -4.75 -15.31 3.93
C ASN A 279 -3.36 -14.68 4.10
N SER A 280 -2.74 -14.25 3.01
CA SER A 280 -1.46 -13.53 3.07
C SER A 280 -1.32 -12.54 1.93
N LEU A 281 -0.68 -11.40 2.21
CA LEU A 281 -0.31 -10.38 1.23
C LEU A 281 1.17 -10.06 1.38
N ARG A 282 1.89 -9.97 0.25
CA ARG A 282 3.25 -9.44 0.19
C ARG A 282 3.20 -8.06 -0.45
N ILE A 283 3.63 -7.05 0.31
CA ILE A 283 3.59 -5.65 -0.09
C ILE A 283 5.02 -5.20 -0.34
N TRP A 284 5.40 -5.14 -1.61
CA TRP A 284 6.74 -4.76 -2.05
C TRP A 284 6.94 -3.25 -2.00
N VAL A 285 8.16 -2.84 -1.66
CA VAL A 285 8.55 -1.43 -1.62
C VAL A 285 9.87 -1.20 -2.37
N ASN A 286 10.08 0.01 -2.86
CA ASN A 286 11.25 0.41 -3.64
C ASN A 286 12.53 0.59 -2.81
N GLN A 287 12.43 0.52 -1.49
CA GLN A 287 13.52 0.78 -0.56
C GLN A 287 13.84 -0.46 0.27
N GLU A 288 15.12 -0.65 0.56
CA GLU A 288 15.54 -1.63 1.55
C GLU A 288 15.37 -1.03 2.96
N LEU A 289 14.40 -1.53 3.73
CA LEU A 289 14.08 -1.06 5.08
C LEU A 289 14.79 -1.89 6.16
N ARG A 290 15.93 -2.47 5.84
CA ARG A 290 16.75 -3.36 6.68
C ARG A 290 18.00 -2.69 7.23
N GLY A 291 18.65 -3.40 8.10
CA GLY A 291 19.94 -2.98 8.67
C GLY A 291 19.74 -2.07 9.87
N ASN A 292 20.45 -0.94 9.90
CA ASN A 292 20.37 0.03 11.00
C ASN A 292 18.98 0.66 11.17
N ASN A 293 18.01 0.29 10.35
CA ASN A 293 16.66 0.86 10.28
C ASN A 293 15.56 -0.18 10.45
N ASN A 294 15.80 -1.28 11.17
CA ASN A 294 14.73 -2.22 11.56
C ASN A 294 13.56 -1.47 12.21
N ASP A 295 13.85 -0.42 12.97
CA ASP A 295 12.85 0.45 13.59
C ASP A 295 11.87 1.09 12.59
N ILE A 296 12.25 1.27 11.31
CA ILE A 296 11.35 1.84 10.31
C ILE A 296 10.33 0.80 9.84
N ALA A 297 10.76 -0.42 9.54
CA ALA A 297 9.82 -1.49 9.17
C ALA A 297 8.86 -1.82 10.33
N ASP A 298 9.36 -1.86 11.55
CA ASP A 298 8.59 -2.11 12.77
C ASP A 298 7.62 -0.96 13.13
N SER A 299 7.80 0.22 12.52
CA SER A 299 6.92 1.37 12.72
C SER A 299 5.60 1.26 11.93
N PHE A 300 5.47 0.29 11.02
CA PHE A 300 4.27 0.09 10.23
C PHE A 300 3.34 -0.91 10.88
N SER A 301 2.06 -0.54 10.90
CA SER A 301 0.93 -1.40 11.25
C SER A 301 -0.03 -1.46 10.08
N TRP A 302 -0.49 -2.65 9.73
CA TRP A 302 -1.33 -2.90 8.57
C TRP A 302 -2.71 -3.37 9.01
N ASP A 303 -3.72 -2.53 8.80
CA ASP A 303 -5.12 -2.91 9.02
C ASP A 303 -5.66 -3.57 7.76
N VAL A 304 -6.12 -4.82 7.87
CA VAL A 304 -6.66 -5.60 6.75
C VAL A 304 -8.18 -5.47 6.73
N TYR A 305 -8.72 -5.03 5.59
CA TYR A 305 -10.16 -4.87 5.36
C TYR A 305 -10.61 -5.70 4.17
N THR A 306 -11.85 -6.15 4.21
CA THR A 306 -12.53 -6.87 3.13
C THR A 306 -13.80 -6.16 2.69
N SER A 307 -14.20 -6.35 1.42
CA SER A 307 -15.42 -5.79 0.86
C SER A 307 -15.97 -6.69 -0.25
N SER A 308 -17.28 -6.65 -0.46
CA SER A 308 -17.94 -7.28 -1.61
C SER A 308 -18.18 -6.30 -2.77
N ASP A 309 -18.19 -4.99 -2.50
CA ASP A 309 -18.64 -3.95 -3.45
C ASP A 309 -17.60 -2.85 -3.74
N ASN A 310 -16.40 -2.91 -3.11
CA ASN A 310 -15.36 -1.87 -3.17
C ASN A 310 -15.79 -0.51 -2.56
N ASP A 311 -16.84 -0.47 -1.78
CA ASP A 311 -17.35 0.77 -1.19
C ASP A 311 -17.52 0.65 0.33
N ASN A 312 -18.09 -0.47 0.80
CA ASN A 312 -18.28 -0.77 2.21
C ASN A 312 -17.21 -1.75 2.68
N TRP A 313 -16.40 -1.36 3.66
CA TRP A 313 -15.25 -2.12 4.10
C TRP A 313 -15.37 -2.55 5.55
N THR A 314 -15.07 -3.82 5.82
CA THR A 314 -15.08 -4.41 7.16
C THR A 314 -13.67 -4.73 7.59
N LEU A 315 -13.26 -4.27 8.76
CA LEU A 315 -11.97 -4.61 9.36
C LEU A 315 -11.93 -6.09 9.70
N LEU A 316 -10.94 -6.79 9.17
CA LEU A 316 -10.66 -8.20 9.48
C LEU A 316 -9.69 -8.33 10.66
N THR A 317 -8.56 -7.65 10.60
CA THR A 317 -7.51 -7.70 11.63
C THR A 317 -6.47 -6.60 11.42
N THR A 318 -5.66 -6.36 12.45
CA THR A 318 -4.47 -5.51 12.38
C THR A 318 -3.21 -6.37 12.52
N VAL A 319 -2.25 -6.21 11.64
CA VAL A 319 -1.03 -7.01 11.56
C VAL A 319 0.20 -6.13 11.72
N HIS A 320 1.14 -6.58 12.55
CA HIS A 320 2.50 -6.05 12.63
C HIS A 320 3.42 -7.07 11.96
N PRO A 321 3.88 -6.81 10.73
CA PRO A 321 4.64 -7.79 9.97
C PRO A 321 6.01 -8.01 10.58
N ALA A 322 6.57 -9.20 10.35
CA ALA A 322 7.96 -9.49 10.68
C ALA A 322 8.93 -8.57 9.90
N PRO A 323 10.13 -8.29 10.42
CA PRO A 323 11.16 -7.56 9.72
C PRO A 323 11.48 -8.20 8.36
N PHE A 324 11.87 -7.38 7.39
CA PHE A 324 12.24 -7.85 6.05
C PHE A 324 13.33 -8.89 6.08
N ASP A 325 13.18 -9.91 5.25
CA ASP A 325 14.25 -10.86 4.97
C ASP A 325 15.36 -10.29 4.08
N ALA A 326 16.45 -11.00 3.93
CA ALA A 326 17.54 -10.57 3.06
C ALA A 326 17.04 -10.46 1.60
N PHE A 327 17.37 -9.37 0.91
CA PHE A 327 17.07 -9.11 -0.50
C PHE A 327 15.58 -9.12 -0.89
N GLN A 328 14.69 -9.15 0.09
CA GLN A 328 13.25 -9.11 -0.12
C GLN A 328 12.71 -7.82 0.50
N ASN A 329 12.38 -6.85 -0.35
CA ASN A 329 11.87 -5.55 0.09
C ASN A 329 10.34 -5.61 0.14
N TYR A 330 9.77 -6.50 0.97
CA TYR A 330 8.33 -6.58 1.15
C TYR A 330 7.91 -6.81 2.60
N PHE A 331 6.74 -6.30 2.94
CA PHE A 331 6.02 -6.67 4.17
C PHE A 331 5.21 -7.94 3.91
N GLU A 332 5.33 -8.92 4.76
CA GLU A 332 4.48 -10.11 4.74
C GLU A 332 3.37 -9.95 5.79
N VAL A 333 2.14 -9.80 5.31
CA VAL A 333 0.95 -9.54 6.12
C VAL A 333 0.11 -10.80 6.12
N ASN A 334 0.19 -11.60 7.19
CA ASN A 334 -0.52 -12.86 7.36
C ASN A 334 -1.76 -12.65 8.23
N PHE A 335 -2.91 -13.21 7.82
CA PHE A 335 -4.20 -13.05 8.51
C PHE A 335 -5.06 -14.31 8.37
N PRO A 336 -6.13 -14.46 9.20
CA PRO A 336 -7.06 -15.59 9.06
C PRO A 336 -7.64 -15.67 7.65
N SER A 337 -7.77 -16.90 7.12
CA SER A 337 -8.30 -17.13 5.77
C SER A 337 -9.68 -16.49 5.60
N VAL A 338 -9.87 -15.75 4.53
CA VAL A 338 -11.12 -15.08 4.20
C VAL A 338 -11.40 -15.20 2.70
N THR A 339 -12.66 -15.47 2.36
CA THR A 339 -13.12 -15.48 0.96
C THR A 339 -13.77 -14.13 0.67
N THR A 340 -13.20 -13.38 -0.26
CA THR A 340 -13.64 -12.01 -0.57
C THR A 340 -13.36 -11.63 -2.01
N ARG A 341 -14.12 -10.69 -2.54
CA ARG A 341 -13.90 -10.10 -3.87
C ARG A 341 -12.92 -8.94 -3.85
N TYR A 342 -12.92 -8.16 -2.78
CA TYR A 342 -12.02 -7.04 -2.59
C TYR A 342 -11.33 -7.15 -1.24
N ILE A 343 -10.04 -6.93 -1.25
CA ILE A 343 -9.23 -6.86 -0.03
C ILE A 343 -8.36 -5.62 -0.08
N LYS A 344 -8.19 -4.95 1.03
CA LYS A 344 -7.24 -3.85 1.15
C LYS A 344 -6.49 -3.91 2.47
N VAL A 345 -5.33 -3.31 2.46
CA VAL A 345 -4.57 -2.95 3.65
C VAL A 345 -4.54 -1.43 3.79
N VAL A 346 -4.63 -0.99 5.02
CA VAL A 346 -4.56 0.43 5.38
C VAL A 346 -3.34 0.65 6.25
N VAL A 347 -2.52 1.60 5.86
CA VAL A 347 -1.31 1.95 6.57
C VAL A 347 -1.19 3.47 6.72
N LYS A 348 -0.73 3.92 7.88
CA LYS A 348 -0.36 5.33 8.07
C LYS A 348 1.05 5.56 7.53
N PRO A 349 1.29 6.66 6.83
CA PRO A 349 2.64 7.03 6.43
C PRO A 349 3.51 7.28 7.66
N LEU A 350 4.82 7.16 7.49
CA LEU A 350 5.77 7.48 8.56
C LEU A 350 5.51 8.91 9.05
N SER A 351 5.38 9.05 10.35
CA SER A 351 5.36 10.36 10.98
C SER A 351 6.76 11.02 10.85
N PRO A 352 6.86 12.37 10.72
CA PRO A 352 8.13 13.08 10.81
C PRO A 352 8.88 12.82 12.12
N ILE A 353 8.28 12.08 13.02
CA ILE A 353 8.76 11.68 14.35
C ILE A 353 9.63 10.43 14.29
N VAL A 354 9.49 9.58 13.28
CA VAL A 354 10.36 8.41 13.12
C VAL A 354 11.76 8.90 12.73
N PRO A 355 12.83 8.63 13.50
CA PRO A 355 14.16 8.95 13.07
C PRO A 355 14.45 8.25 11.76
N ASN A 356 14.72 9.04 10.77
CA ASN A 356 15.12 8.58 9.47
C ASN A 356 16.59 8.99 9.27
N PRO A 357 17.54 8.21 9.79
CA PRO A 357 18.97 8.57 9.71
C PRO A 357 19.49 8.54 8.27
N GLU A 358 18.77 7.94 7.32
CA GLU A 358 19.18 7.78 5.93
C GLU A 358 18.38 8.62 4.93
N ASN A 359 17.54 9.55 5.40
CA ASN A 359 16.68 10.38 4.55
C ASN A 359 15.74 9.57 3.64
N ILE A 360 15.18 8.46 4.13
CA ILE A 360 14.17 7.70 3.39
C ILE A 360 12.86 8.51 3.39
N ALA A 361 12.83 9.58 2.60
CA ALA A 361 11.67 10.46 2.50
C ALA A 361 10.53 9.76 1.76
N ASP A 362 10.87 8.93 0.77
CA ASP A 362 9.92 8.32 -0.15
C ASP A 362 10.08 6.80 -0.13
N ILE A 363 9.13 6.12 0.52
CA ILE A 363 8.98 4.67 0.47
C ILE A 363 7.75 4.40 -0.39
N PHE A 364 7.98 4.07 -1.66
CA PHE A 364 6.88 3.76 -2.57
C PHE A 364 6.57 2.26 -2.53
N VAL A 365 5.30 1.94 -2.41
CA VAL A 365 4.81 0.59 -2.68
C VAL A 365 4.97 0.33 -4.18
N THR A 366 5.56 -0.79 -4.55
CA THR A 366 5.83 -1.16 -5.94
C THR A 366 4.87 -2.23 -6.44
N GLU A 367 4.56 -3.21 -5.59
CA GLU A 367 3.68 -4.34 -5.96
C GLU A 367 2.95 -4.84 -4.72
N ILE A 368 1.74 -5.37 -4.90
CA ILE A 368 1.02 -6.15 -3.89
C ILE A 368 0.68 -7.54 -4.46
N GLN A 369 1.10 -8.58 -3.77
CA GLN A 369 0.93 -9.96 -4.20
C GLN A 369 0.12 -10.73 -3.16
N PRO A 370 -1.07 -11.23 -3.50
CA PRO A 370 -1.88 -12.06 -2.60
C PRO A 370 -1.45 -13.53 -2.68
N TYR A 371 -1.58 -14.23 -1.54
CA TYR A 371 -1.31 -15.64 -1.41
C TYR A 371 -2.43 -16.34 -0.63
N VAL A 372 -2.59 -17.63 -0.91
CA VAL A 372 -3.36 -18.54 -0.08
C VAL A 372 -2.46 -19.68 0.40
N THR A 373 -2.39 -19.87 1.71
CA THR A 373 -1.67 -20.99 2.34
C THR A 373 -2.70 -22.00 2.82
N LYS A 374 -2.58 -23.25 2.36
CA LYS A 374 -3.49 -24.36 2.67
C LYS A 374 -2.72 -25.61 3.10
N PRO A 375 -3.35 -26.47 3.91
CA PRO A 375 -2.81 -27.80 4.14
C PRO A 375 -2.59 -28.54 2.82
N VAL A 376 -1.49 -29.26 2.73
CA VAL A 376 -1.06 -29.96 1.53
C VAL A 376 -2.12 -30.94 0.98
N GLN A 377 -2.82 -31.61 1.88
CA GLN A 377 -3.89 -32.56 1.54
C GLN A 377 -5.08 -31.94 0.80
N ASP A 378 -5.25 -30.62 0.90
CA ASP A 378 -6.34 -29.89 0.25
C ASP A 378 -5.96 -29.37 -1.14
N VAL A 379 -4.65 -29.42 -1.48
CA VAL A 379 -4.10 -28.86 -2.73
C VAL A 379 -3.27 -29.88 -3.53
N GLU A 380 -3.19 -31.15 -3.10
CA GLU A 380 -2.48 -32.21 -3.82
C GLU A 380 -3.09 -32.43 -5.22
N GLY A 381 -2.23 -32.54 -6.24
CA GLY A 381 -2.62 -32.73 -7.64
C GLY A 381 -2.39 -31.50 -8.48
N THR A 382 -3.09 -31.42 -9.62
CA THR A 382 -2.97 -30.30 -10.56
C THR A 382 -4.24 -29.46 -10.55
N ASN A 383 -4.10 -28.17 -10.25
CA ASN A 383 -5.18 -27.20 -10.27
C ASN A 383 -4.90 -26.14 -11.34
N THR A 384 -5.82 -25.97 -12.28
CA THR A 384 -5.69 -24.98 -13.37
C THR A 384 -6.81 -23.96 -13.29
N THR A 385 -6.45 -22.68 -13.32
CA THR A 385 -7.39 -21.58 -13.37
C THR A 385 -7.11 -20.69 -14.58
N THR A 386 -8.13 -20.37 -15.36
CA THR A 386 -8.04 -19.46 -16.50
C THR A 386 -9.00 -18.30 -16.31
N THR A 387 -8.47 -17.09 -16.32
CA THR A 387 -9.25 -15.85 -16.22
C THR A 387 -9.07 -15.02 -17.49
N GLN A 388 -10.16 -14.53 -18.05
CA GLN A 388 -10.15 -13.62 -19.19
C GLN A 388 -10.93 -12.36 -18.85
N LEU A 389 -10.38 -11.23 -19.28
CA LEU A 389 -11.01 -9.91 -19.15
C LEU A 389 -10.95 -9.20 -20.49
N LEU A 390 -12.10 -8.71 -20.92
CA LEU A 390 -12.21 -7.84 -22.08
C LEU A 390 -12.89 -6.53 -21.68
N ASN A 391 -12.22 -5.43 -21.97
CA ASN A 391 -12.79 -4.09 -21.86
C ASN A 391 -12.74 -3.41 -23.23
N MET A 392 -13.86 -2.85 -23.66
CA MET A 392 -13.98 -2.13 -24.93
C MET A 392 -14.71 -0.81 -24.69
N ASP A 393 -14.13 0.27 -25.16
CA ASP A 393 -14.69 1.61 -25.06
C ASP A 393 -14.75 2.26 -26.45
N LEU A 394 -15.88 2.79 -26.80
CA LEU A 394 -16.08 3.59 -28.01
C LEU A 394 -16.75 4.90 -27.63
N ARG A 395 -16.10 5.99 -27.93
CA ARG A 395 -16.66 7.33 -27.75
C ARG A 395 -16.76 8.03 -29.09
N THR A 396 -17.94 8.51 -29.44
CA THR A 396 -18.21 9.17 -30.72
C THR A 396 -18.83 10.54 -30.48
N ARG A 397 -18.19 11.58 -31.02
CA ARG A 397 -18.74 12.93 -31.03
C ARG A 397 -19.88 13.00 -32.04
N LEU A 398 -21.10 13.27 -31.57
CA LEU A 398 -22.31 13.27 -32.39
C LEU A 398 -22.45 14.57 -33.21
N VAL A 399 -22.12 15.71 -32.61
CA VAL A 399 -22.26 17.03 -33.22
C VAL A 399 -20.87 17.70 -33.29
N GLN A 400 -20.52 18.26 -34.43
CA GLN A 400 -19.16 18.75 -34.72
C GLN A 400 -18.79 19.97 -33.86
N ASP A 401 -19.75 20.87 -33.61
CA ASP A 401 -19.53 22.14 -32.90
C ASP A 401 -19.93 22.10 -31.42
N HIS A 402 -20.40 20.96 -30.97
CA HIS A 402 -20.82 20.75 -29.57
C HIS A 402 -20.13 19.53 -28.97
N GLU A 403 -19.84 19.59 -27.70
CA GLU A 403 -19.26 18.48 -26.96
C GLU A 403 -20.36 17.50 -26.52
N LEU A 404 -21.05 16.90 -27.50
CA LEU A 404 -22.05 15.87 -27.30
C LEU A 404 -21.51 14.54 -27.83
N TYR A 405 -21.48 13.54 -26.95
CA TYR A 405 -20.89 12.24 -27.23
C TYR A 405 -21.89 11.12 -27.00
N HIS A 406 -21.81 10.09 -27.81
CA HIS A 406 -22.28 8.76 -27.51
C HIS A 406 -21.10 7.93 -27.04
N GLU A 407 -21.28 7.25 -25.92
CA GLU A 407 -20.30 6.39 -25.28
C GLU A 407 -20.87 4.98 -25.25
N PHE A 408 -20.10 4.01 -25.71
CA PHE A 408 -20.39 2.60 -25.61
C PHE A 408 -19.24 1.96 -24.83
N ALA A 409 -19.54 1.17 -23.83
CA ALA A 409 -18.57 0.40 -23.08
C ALA A 409 -19.05 -1.04 -22.94
N TYR A 410 -18.14 -1.99 -23.08
CA TYR A 410 -18.37 -3.40 -22.84
C TYR A 410 -17.26 -3.94 -21.95
N PHE A 411 -17.66 -4.52 -20.85
CA PHE A 411 -16.76 -5.17 -19.90
C PHE A 411 -17.19 -6.63 -19.73
N MET A 412 -16.25 -7.57 -19.81
CA MET A 412 -16.50 -8.99 -19.63
C MET A 412 -15.37 -9.62 -18.80
N VAL A 413 -15.76 -10.47 -17.87
CA VAL A 413 -14.85 -11.32 -17.09
C VAL A 413 -15.37 -12.75 -17.14
N THR A 414 -14.46 -13.69 -17.42
CA THR A 414 -14.71 -15.12 -17.27
C THR A 414 -13.61 -15.78 -16.43
N SER A 415 -14.00 -16.75 -15.60
CA SER A 415 -13.04 -17.54 -14.82
C SER A 415 -13.44 -19.01 -14.84
N ASP A 416 -12.50 -19.90 -15.14
CA ASP A 416 -12.70 -21.34 -15.19
C ASP A 416 -11.53 -22.07 -14.45
N PRO A 417 -11.81 -22.89 -13.43
CA PRO A 417 -13.09 -23.07 -12.73
C PRO A 417 -13.47 -21.82 -11.94
N GLY A 418 -14.73 -21.50 -11.86
CA GLY A 418 -15.22 -20.35 -11.10
C GLY A 418 -16.63 -19.93 -11.40
N SER A 419 -16.93 -18.67 -11.14
CA SER A 419 -18.28 -18.07 -11.13
C SER A 419 -18.92 -17.89 -12.52
N GLY A 420 -18.34 -18.43 -13.59
CA GLY A 420 -18.91 -18.29 -14.93
C GLY A 420 -18.60 -16.94 -15.59
N GLU A 421 -19.44 -16.58 -16.56
CA GLU A 421 -19.28 -15.35 -17.34
C GLU A 421 -20.06 -14.21 -16.69
N ARG A 422 -19.39 -13.07 -16.51
CA ARG A 422 -19.97 -11.82 -16.08
C ARG A 422 -19.70 -10.76 -17.12
N TYR A 423 -20.67 -9.93 -17.45
CA TYR A 423 -20.46 -8.80 -18.33
C TYR A 423 -21.34 -7.60 -17.96
N THR A 424 -20.88 -6.43 -18.36
CA THR A 424 -21.64 -5.18 -18.34
C THR A 424 -21.55 -4.55 -19.72
N LEU A 425 -22.70 -4.26 -20.32
CA LEU A 425 -22.84 -3.52 -21.56
C LEU A 425 -23.42 -2.16 -21.26
N SER A 426 -22.67 -1.09 -21.45
CA SER A 426 -23.10 0.28 -21.16
C SER A 426 -23.25 1.10 -22.43
N ASN A 427 -24.36 1.80 -22.52
CA ASN A 427 -24.60 2.84 -23.55
C ASN A 427 -24.92 4.15 -22.84
N ALA A 428 -24.18 5.21 -23.16
CA ALA A 428 -24.34 6.50 -22.52
C ALA A 428 -24.33 7.64 -23.53
N PHE A 429 -25.01 8.71 -23.16
CA PHE A 429 -24.90 10.02 -23.78
C PHE A 429 -24.30 10.97 -22.75
N SER A 430 -23.24 11.68 -23.16
CA SER A 430 -22.62 12.71 -22.33
C SER A 430 -22.46 14.00 -23.11
N GLY A 431 -22.54 15.11 -22.40
CA GLY A 431 -22.33 16.42 -23.01
C GLY A 431 -21.72 17.39 -22.04
N SER A 432 -20.93 18.32 -22.57
CA SER A 432 -20.42 19.47 -21.84
C SER A 432 -20.64 20.75 -22.63
N GLN A 433 -20.95 21.83 -21.92
CA GLN A 433 -21.20 23.12 -22.52
C GLN A 433 -20.68 24.24 -21.61
N GLN A 434 -19.93 25.15 -22.20
CA GLN A 434 -19.62 26.43 -21.57
C GLN A 434 -20.71 27.43 -21.94
N PHE A 435 -21.51 27.82 -20.97
CA PHE A 435 -22.65 28.75 -21.19
C PHE A 435 -22.18 30.21 -21.19
N SER A 436 -21.11 30.49 -20.42
CA SER A 436 -20.50 31.81 -20.34
C SER A 436 -19.05 31.67 -19.83
N PRO A 437 -18.25 32.73 -19.81
CA PRO A 437 -16.91 32.68 -19.19
C PRO A 437 -16.91 32.26 -17.71
N ILE A 438 -18.07 32.38 -17.04
CA ILE A 438 -18.24 32.07 -15.62
C ILE A 438 -18.88 30.69 -15.42
N PHE A 439 -19.79 30.29 -16.30
CA PHE A 439 -20.62 29.09 -16.09
C PHE A 439 -20.33 28.02 -17.14
N SER A 440 -20.07 26.81 -16.68
CA SER A 440 -20.03 25.60 -17.48
C SER A 440 -20.83 24.46 -16.84
N GLY A 441 -21.26 23.52 -17.65
CA GLY A 441 -21.99 22.35 -17.15
C GLY A 441 -21.71 21.11 -17.97
N ASN A 442 -21.86 19.97 -17.36
CA ASN A 442 -21.83 18.68 -18.03
C ASN A 442 -22.98 17.79 -17.55
N PHE A 443 -23.33 16.82 -18.37
CA PHE A 443 -24.28 15.78 -18.02
C PHE A 443 -23.87 14.44 -18.63
N ARG A 444 -24.34 13.36 -18.02
CA ARG A 444 -24.24 11.99 -18.52
C ARG A 444 -25.48 11.22 -18.14
N VAL A 445 -26.01 10.42 -19.09
CA VAL A 445 -27.09 9.46 -18.86
C VAL A 445 -26.65 8.14 -19.48
N SER A 446 -26.72 7.06 -18.72
CA SER A 446 -26.33 5.72 -19.15
C SER A 446 -27.40 4.69 -18.87
N ARG A 447 -27.46 3.66 -19.71
CA ARG A 447 -28.10 2.39 -19.46
C ARG A 447 -27.05 1.30 -19.53
N GLU A 448 -27.11 0.38 -18.57
CA GLU A 448 -26.20 -0.75 -18.46
C GLU A 448 -27.04 -2.04 -18.40
N ASP A 449 -26.69 -3.01 -19.23
CA ASP A 449 -27.20 -4.37 -19.16
C ASP A 449 -26.12 -5.22 -18.47
N ILE A 450 -26.47 -5.86 -17.36
CA ILE A 450 -25.52 -6.50 -16.44
C ILE A 450 -25.84 -7.98 -16.37
N LYS A 451 -24.82 -8.82 -16.44
CA LYS A 451 -24.90 -10.23 -16.12
C LYS A 451 -23.94 -10.54 -14.98
N GLU A 452 -24.47 -10.98 -13.89
CA GLU A 452 -23.74 -11.41 -12.71
C GLU A 452 -24.04 -12.88 -12.39
N THR A 453 -23.29 -13.47 -11.47
CA THR A 453 -23.55 -14.84 -10.99
C THR A 453 -24.85 -14.95 -10.21
N THR A 454 -25.31 -13.87 -9.62
CA THR A 454 -26.55 -13.76 -8.85
C THR A 454 -27.77 -13.57 -9.75
N GLY A 455 -27.58 -13.17 -11.01
CA GLY A 455 -28.66 -12.97 -11.98
C GLY A 455 -28.34 -11.93 -13.04
N ASP A 456 -29.22 -11.84 -14.00
CA ASP A 456 -29.18 -10.79 -15.02
C ASP A 456 -29.86 -9.53 -14.46
N GLY A 457 -29.39 -8.35 -14.85
CA GLY A 457 -29.91 -7.09 -14.37
C GLY A 457 -29.71 -5.93 -15.32
N GLU A 458 -30.26 -4.79 -14.93
CA GLU A 458 -30.05 -3.53 -15.62
C GLU A 458 -29.80 -2.39 -14.64
N ALA A 459 -29.05 -1.39 -15.09
CA ALA A 459 -28.84 -0.17 -14.33
C ALA A 459 -28.99 1.08 -15.20
N TYR A 460 -29.56 2.11 -14.60
CA TYR A 460 -29.67 3.44 -15.18
C TYR A 460 -28.86 4.43 -14.34
N GLY A 461 -27.85 5.03 -14.96
CA GLY A 461 -27.03 6.05 -14.34
C GLY A 461 -27.31 7.43 -14.93
N TYR A 462 -27.33 8.45 -14.08
CA TYR A 462 -27.45 9.83 -14.52
C TYR A 462 -26.60 10.74 -13.64
N SER A 463 -25.98 11.73 -14.27
CA SER A 463 -25.26 12.77 -13.55
C SER A 463 -25.36 14.11 -14.28
N ALA A 464 -25.36 15.17 -13.50
CA ALA A 464 -25.26 16.53 -14.00
C ALA A 464 -24.38 17.35 -13.06
N SER A 465 -23.48 18.14 -13.62
CA SER A 465 -22.73 19.09 -12.81
C SER A 465 -22.76 20.48 -13.42
N MET A 466 -22.69 21.47 -12.56
CA MET A 466 -22.59 22.88 -12.90
C MET A 466 -21.44 23.50 -12.16
N ARG A 467 -20.52 24.09 -12.90
CA ARG A 467 -19.37 24.83 -12.38
C ARG A 467 -19.57 26.33 -12.61
N ALA A 468 -19.25 27.09 -11.58
CA ALA A 468 -19.26 28.54 -11.63
C ALA A 468 -17.93 29.09 -11.13
N ASP A 469 -17.25 29.89 -11.97
CA ASP A 469 -15.99 30.57 -11.67
C ASP A 469 -16.24 32.11 -11.65
N PRO A 470 -16.96 32.64 -10.64
CA PRO A 470 -17.32 34.06 -10.62
C PRO A 470 -16.11 35.00 -10.46
N LEU A 471 -15.03 34.47 -9.87
CA LEU A 471 -13.75 35.15 -9.70
C LEU A 471 -12.63 34.16 -10.00
N PRO A 472 -11.44 34.62 -10.44
CA PRO A 472 -10.27 33.71 -10.63
C PRO A 472 -9.85 32.97 -9.36
N THR A 473 -10.28 33.47 -8.20
CA THR A 473 -9.96 32.92 -6.87
C THR A 473 -11.14 32.20 -6.22
N LEU A 474 -12.27 32.02 -6.94
CA LEU A 474 -13.48 31.41 -6.39
C LEU A 474 -14.13 30.48 -7.39
N GLU A 475 -14.20 29.21 -7.03
CA GLU A 475 -14.80 28.15 -7.81
C GLU A 475 -15.93 27.48 -7.01
N HIS A 476 -17.06 27.27 -7.64
CA HIS A 476 -18.21 26.51 -7.13
C HIS A 476 -18.53 25.38 -8.11
N THR A 477 -18.70 24.17 -7.62
CA THR A 477 -19.20 23.05 -8.42
C THR A 477 -20.35 22.37 -7.69
N LEU A 478 -21.50 22.31 -8.32
CA LEU A 478 -22.66 21.52 -7.89
C LEU A 478 -22.72 20.26 -8.73
N LEU A 479 -22.77 19.12 -8.08
CA LEU A 479 -22.91 17.80 -8.69
C LEU A 479 -24.19 17.16 -8.19
N TYR A 480 -24.98 16.61 -9.11
CA TYR A 480 -26.05 15.67 -8.84
C TYR A 480 -25.79 14.39 -9.60
N SER A 481 -25.88 13.25 -8.95
CA SER A 481 -25.73 11.94 -9.59
C SER A 481 -26.69 10.94 -8.95
N GLY A 482 -27.13 9.97 -9.74
CA GLY A 482 -27.92 8.88 -9.25
C GLY A 482 -27.76 7.63 -10.10
N ARG A 483 -28.08 6.48 -9.48
CA ARG A 483 -28.07 5.16 -10.07
C ARG A 483 -29.28 4.39 -9.59
N ARG A 484 -29.97 3.76 -10.52
CA ARG A 484 -31.02 2.79 -10.29
C ARG A 484 -30.54 1.47 -10.83
N GLU A 485 -30.43 0.47 -9.99
CA GLU A 485 -29.89 -0.85 -10.34
C GLU A 485 -30.83 -1.94 -9.88
N SER A 486 -31.05 -2.93 -10.75
CA SER A 486 -31.83 -4.14 -10.45
C SER A 486 -31.06 -5.34 -10.99
N ILE A 487 -30.62 -6.24 -10.10
CA ILE A 487 -29.91 -7.48 -10.43
C ILE A 487 -30.61 -8.63 -9.74
N GLY A 488 -31.20 -9.56 -10.53
CA GLY A 488 -32.05 -10.61 -9.95
C GLY A 488 -33.21 -10.03 -9.17
N ASP A 489 -33.31 -10.36 -7.89
CA ASP A 489 -34.34 -9.86 -6.97
C ASP A 489 -33.83 -8.66 -6.12
N GLU A 490 -32.62 -8.20 -6.34
CA GLU A 490 -32.04 -7.07 -5.61
C GLU A 490 -32.23 -5.76 -6.37
N GLU A 491 -32.77 -4.77 -5.69
CA GLU A 491 -32.91 -3.40 -6.19
C GLU A 491 -32.05 -2.46 -5.33
N LEU A 492 -31.30 -1.58 -5.98
CA LEU A 492 -30.47 -0.58 -5.34
C LEU A 492 -30.63 0.77 -6.01
N ASP A 493 -31.11 1.73 -5.25
CA ASP A 493 -31.28 3.11 -5.67
C ASP A 493 -30.31 4.01 -4.90
N THR A 494 -29.52 4.81 -5.61
CA THR A 494 -28.61 5.78 -5.01
C THR A 494 -28.82 7.15 -5.65
N ASP A 495 -28.97 8.19 -4.83
CA ASP A 495 -29.00 9.59 -5.24
C ASP A 495 -28.02 10.40 -4.41
N THR A 496 -27.21 11.23 -5.05
CA THR A 496 -26.20 12.06 -4.39
C THR A 496 -26.24 13.49 -4.92
N VAL A 497 -26.26 14.45 -4.02
CA VAL A 497 -26.07 15.88 -4.31
C VAL A 497 -24.82 16.35 -3.58
N PHE A 498 -23.89 16.98 -4.28
CA PHE A 498 -22.64 17.43 -3.72
C PHE A 498 -22.28 18.85 -4.19
N LEU A 499 -22.00 19.75 -3.25
CA LEU A 499 -21.53 21.10 -3.51
C LEU A 499 -20.09 21.22 -3.08
N GLN A 500 -19.23 21.62 -4.00
CA GLN A 500 -17.81 21.89 -3.75
C GLN A 500 -17.56 23.39 -3.94
N ASN A 501 -16.89 23.99 -2.98
CA ASN A 501 -16.46 25.37 -3.03
C ASN A 501 -14.96 25.43 -2.74
N ARG A 502 -14.21 26.15 -3.56
CA ARG A 502 -12.79 26.44 -3.35
C ARG A 502 -12.57 27.94 -3.49
N ALA A 503 -11.85 28.51 -2.54
CA ALA A 503 -11.59 29.95 -2.55
C ALA A 503 -10.18 30.25 -2.07
N GLU A 504 -9.46 31.06 -2.85
CA GLU A 504 -8.30 31.82 -2.38
C GLU A 504 -8.84 33.16 -1.82
N LEU A 505 -9.11 33.21 -0.51
CA LEU A 505 -9.74 34.36 0.13
C LEU A 505 -8.79 35.56 0.16
N TYR A 506 -7.51 35.32 0.27
CA TYR A 506 -6.43 36.27 0.23
C TYR A 506 -5.14 35.56 -0.15
N LYS A 507 -4.14 36.28 -0.62
CA LYS A 507 -2.83 35.68 -0.95
C LYS A 507 -2.27 34.95 0.27
N GLY A 508 -2.15 33.61 0.15
CA GLY A 508 -1.71 32.73 1.22
C GLY A 508 -2.83 32.29 2.17
N ILE A 509 -4.10 32.46 1.80
CA ILE A 509 -5.26 31.90 2.51
C ILE A 509 -6.12 31.14 1.51
N ASP A 510 -5.88 29.83 1.41
CA ASP A 510 -6.63 28.89 0.59
C ASP A 510 -7.63 28.15 1.45
N THR A 511 -8.87 28.07 0.98
CA THR A 511 -9.95 27.37 1.69
C THR A 511 -10.75 26.51 0.72
N PHE A 512 -11.29 25.42 1.24
CA PHE A 512 -12.34 24.67 0.56
C PHE A 512 -13.46 24.31 1.54
N LEU A 513 -14.67 24.23 1.02
CA LEU A 513 -15.84 23.73 1.73
C LEU A 513 -16.63 22.85 0.79
N HIS A 514 -16.73 21.58 1.12
CA HIS A 514 -17.51 20.60 0.39
C HIS A 514 -18.63 20.11 1.28
N GLY A 515 -19.83 19.97 0.75
CA GLY A 515 -20.96 19.44 1.47
C GLY A 515 -21.87 18.66 0.53
N GLY A 516 -22.43 17.57 1.00
CA GLY A 516 -23.28 16.73 0.21
C GLY A 516 -24.25 15.90 1.02
N PHE A 517 -25.22 15.36 0.32
CA PHE A 517 -26.19 14.41 0.82
C PHE A 517 -26.27 13.25 -0.16
N SER A 518 -26.26 12.03 0.37
CA SER A 518 -26.43 10.81 -0.39
C SER A 518 -27.50 9.96 0.25
N ARG A 519 -28.43 9.45 -0.56
CA ARG A 519 -29.43 8.47 -0.16
C ARG A 519 -29.21 7.18 -0.92
N LYS A 520 -29.13 6.08 -0.21
CA LYS A 520 -29.08 4.73 -0.74
C LYS A 520 -30.27 3.95 -0.22
N THR A 521 -31.05 3.37 -1.11
CA THR A 521 -32.25 2.57 -0.77
C THR A 521 -32.09 1.19 -1.40
N GLN A 522 -32.30 0.14 -0.60
CA GLN A 522 -32.28 -1.25 -1.07
C GLN A 522 -33.74 -1.77 -1.21
N GLY A 523 -33.92 -2.74 -2.08
CA GLY A 523 -35.26 -3.37 -2.33
C GLY A 523 -35.86 -4.03 -1.09
N THR A 524 -35.05 -4.38 -0.09
CA THR A 524 -35.45 -4.84 1.25
C THR A 524 -36.15 -3.75 2.09
N GLY A 525 -36.16 -2.51 1.60
CA GLY A 525 -36.66 -1.34 2.33
C GLY A 525 -35.68 -0.71 3.29
N GLU A 526 -34.41 -1.16 3.27
CA GLU A 526 -33.31 -0.51 3.99
C GLU A 526 -32.92 0.79 3.30
N GLN A 527 -32.70 1.84 4.10
CA GLN A 527 -32.31 3.15 3.62
C GLN A 527 -31.15 3.69 4.44
N ASP A 528 -30.12 4.19 3.74
CA ASP A 528 -28.97 4.88 4.30
C ASP A 528 -28.98 6.34 3.80
N ASP A 529 -29.19 7.28 4.70
CA ASP A 529 -29.13 8.72 4.44
C ASP A 529 -27.82 9.28 4.98
N SER A 530 -26.89 9.62 4.10
CA SER A 530 -25.57 10.11 4.46
C SER A 530 -25.44 11.61 4.23
N THR A 531 -24.99 12.33 5.24
CA THR A 531 -24.59 13.74 5.15
C THR A 531 -23.07 13.84 5.23
N ILE A 532 -22.46 14.48 4.25
CA ILE A 532 -21.00 14.62 4.12
C ILE A 532 -20.64 16.10 4.21
N ILE A 533 -19.69 16.46 5.06
CA ILE A 533 -19.14 17.81 5.19
C ILE A 533 -17.63 17.75 5.29
N ASN A 534 -16.95 18.39 4.34
CA ASN A 534 -15.50 18.54 4.37
C ASN A 534 -15.13 20.01 4.30
N PHE A 535 -14.28 20.44 5.19
CA PHE A 535 -13.76 21.79 5.23
C PHE A 535 -12.24 21.77 5.40
N GLY A 536 -11.55 22.66 4.72
CA GLY A 536 -10.12 22.86 4.92
C GLY A 536 -9.69 24.30 4.70
N ALA A 537 -8.65 24.68 5.42
CA ALA A 537 -8.01 25.98 5.28
C ALA A 537 -6.49 25.83 5.43
N THR A 538 -5.77 26.44 4.51
CA THR A 538 -4.32 26.63 4.61
C THR A 538 -4.05 28.12 4.70
N VAL A 539 -3.37 28.54 5.76
CA VAL A 539 -3.07 29.94 6.03
C VAL A 539 -1.56 30.11 6.12
N ILE A 540 -1.00 30.95 5.27
CA ILE A 540 0.42 31.30 5.22
C ILE A 540 0.57 32.78 5.55
N PRO A 541 0.47 33.15 6.83
CA PRO A 541 0.53 34.58 7.25
C PRO A 541 1.91 35.20 7.02
N HIS A 542 2.93 34.32 6.98
CA HIS A 542 4.30 34.70 6.66
C HIS A 542 4.98 33.48 6.00
N GLN A 543 5.95 33.71 5.11
CA GLN A 543 6.68 32.62 4.43
C GLN A 543 7.36 31.59 5.36
N THR A 544 7.49 31.90 6.64
CA THR A 544 8.04 31.02 7.67
C THR A 544 6.99 30.27 8.47
N LEU A 545 5.70 30.59 8.32
CA LEU A 545 4.61 30.00 9.09
C LEU A 545 3.50 29.52 8.16
N THR A 546 3.21 28.24 8.22
CA THR A 546 2.07 27.63 7.56
C THR A 546 1.16 27.01 8.63
N MET A 547 -0.10 27.30 8.56
CA MET A 547 -1.13 26.70 9.43
C MET A 547 -2.14 25.97 8.54
N THR A 548 -2.55 24.78 8.96
CA THR A 548 -3.55 23.95 8.27
C THR A 548 -4.66 23.57 9.23
N LEU A 549 -5.87 23.65 8.76
CA LEU A 549 -7.06 23.14 9.43
C LEU A 549 -7.81 22.28 8.43
N SER A 550 -8.16 21.06 8.80
CA SER A 550 -9.07 20.23 8.04
C SER A 550 -10.12 19.60 8.94
N TYR A 551 -11.31 19.45 8.40
CA TYR A 551 -12.41 18.73 9.00
C TYR A 551 -13.07 17.91 7.92
N SER A 552 -13.29 16.62 8.18
CA SER A 552 -14.13 15.72 7.40
C SER A 552 -15.15 15.06 8.32
N GLY A 553 -16.38 14.98 7.88
CA GLY A 553 -17.44 14.35 8.64
C GLY A 553 -18.48 13.72 7.74
N THR A 554 -18.80 12.46 8.02
CA THR A 554 -19.90 11.71 7.43
C THR A 554 -20.82 11.26 8.55
N THR A 555 -22.11 11.51 8.39
CA THR A 555 -23.15 10.98 9.28
C THR A 555 -24.13 10.23 8.43
N THR A 556 -24.33 8.94 8.73
CA THR A 556 -25.23 8.05 8.00
C THR A 556 -26.33 7.58 8.93
N ASP A 557 -27.55 7.98 8.65
CA ASP A 557 -28.76 7.49 9.33
C ASP A 557 -29.24 6.24 8.60
N GLN A 558 -29.30 5.15 9.32
CA GLN A 558 -29.72 3.83 8.81
C GLN A 558 -31.12 3.54 9.32
N THR A 559 -32.04 3.32 8.39
CA THR A 559 -33.47 3.11 8.69
C THR A 559 -34.06 2.00 7.82
N GLY A 560 -35.15 1.38 8.28
CA GLY A 560 -35.96 0.42 7.52
C GLY A 560 -35.34 -1.00 7.47
N GLY A 561 -36.09 -1.92 6.84
CA GLY A 561 -35.74 -3.34 6.74
C GLY A 561 -35.78 -4.06 8.08
N ASP A 562 -35.06 -5.18 8.15
CA ASP A 562 -34.92 -5.98 9.38
C ASP A 562 -33.74 -5.50 10.25
N ARG A 563 -33.02 -4.45 9.82
CA ARG A 563 -31.86 -3.88 10.49
C ARG A 563 -32.30 -2.96 11.64
N ALA A 564 -31.54 -2.95 12.73
CA ALA A 564 -31.75 -1.99 13.80
C ALA A 564 -31.47 -0.56 13.31
N GLU A 565 -32.42 0.35 13.52
CA GLU A 565 -32.21 1.75 13.23
C GLU A 565 -31.02 2.31 14.01
N GLY A 566 -30.16 3.08 13.35
CA GLY A 566 -28.95 3.61 13.96
C GLY A 566 -28.40 4.80 13.18
N THR A 567 -27.49 5.52 13.82
CA THR A 567 -26.73 6.59 13.19
C THR A 567 -25.24 6.28 13.33
N LEU A 568 -24.56 6.12 12.20
CA LEU A 568 -23.11 5.97 12.14
C LEU A 568 -22.50 7.37 11.96
N LYS A 569 -21.42 7.65 12.69
CA LYS A 569 -20.72 8.94 12.65
C LYS A 569 -19.23 8.71 12.48
N ASP A 570 -18.69 9.21 11.38
CA ASP A 570 -17.26 9.29 11.14
C ASP A 570 -16.87 10.77 11.01
N LYS A 571 -16.08 11.27 11.97
CA LYS A 571 -15.63 12.65 11.96
C LYS A 571 -14.15 12.74 12.27
N ARG A 572 -13.47 13.57 11.53
CA ARG A 572 -12.05 13.85 11.74
C ARG A 572 -11.80 15.34 11.70
N MET A 573 -11.00 15.81 12.62
CA MET A 573 -10.51 17.17 12.66
C MET A 573 -9.00 17.16 12.87
N ASP A 574 -8.26 17.83 11.99
CA ASP A 574 -6.82 18.01 12.09
C ASP A 574 -6.48 19.49 12.09
N LEU A 575 -5.63 19.88 13.03
CA LEU A 575 -5.02 21.21 13.12
C LEU A 575 -3.52 21.03 13.10
N GLY A 576 -2.83 21.72 12.20
CA GLY A 576 -1.38 21.69 12.06
C GLY A 576 -0.78 23.08 11.99
N ALA A 577 0.45 23.24 12.48
CA ALA A 577 1.26 24.41 12.32
C ALA A 577 2.71 24.04 12.07
N ALA A 578 3.28 24.58 10.99
CA ALA A 578 4.68 24.45 10.63
C ALA A 578 5.34 25.81 10.67
N PHE A 579 6.39 25.94 11.47
CA PHE A 579 7.08 27.21 11.67
C PHE A 579 8.59 27.06 11.41
N ARG A 580 9.10 27.86 10.49
CA ARG A 580 10.51 27.90 10.09
C ARG A 580 11.11 29.27 10.37
N PRO A 581 11.40 29.62 11.64
CA PRO A 581 11.92 30.94 11.97
C PRO A 581 13.26 31.25 11.30
N PHE A 582 14.07 30.22 11.09
CA PHE A 582 15.37 30.28 10.41
C PHE A 582 15.51 29.08 9.45
N GLN A 583 16.44 29.18 8.49
CA GLN A 583 16.71 28.06 7.58
C GLN A 583 17.14 26.78 8.32
N THR A 584 17.68 26.93 9.52
CA THR A 584 18.23 25.86 10.35
C THR A 584 17.26 25.30 11.39
N VAL A 585 16.07 25.89 11.55
CA VAL A 585 15.09 25.50 12.57
C VAL A 585 13.74 25.26 11.94
N TYR A 586 13.19 24.08 12.18
CA TYR A 586 11.83 23.70 11.80
C TYR A 586 11.08 23.21 13.03
N ILE A 587 9.93 23.80 13.28
CA ILE A 587 9.02 23.46 14.37
C ILE A 587 7.70 23.02 13.74
N PHE A 588 7.18 21.91 14.19
CA PHE A 588 5.89 21.39 13.76
C PHE A 588 5.05 21.02 14.98
N ALA A 589 3.77 21.34 14.92
CA ALA A 589 2.78 20.93 15.91
C ALA A 589 1.51 20.50 15.20
N SER A 590 0.91 19.39 15.59
CA SER A 590 -0.39 18.97 15.12
C SER A 590 -1.23 18.32 16.21
N ILE A 591 -2.53 18.46 16.08
CA ILE A 591 -3.52 17.74 16.85
C ILE A 591 -4.59 17.23 15.89
N GLY A 592 -4.84 15.93 15.94
CA GLY A 592 -5.89 15.25 15.21
C GLY A 592 -6.90 14.64 16.19
N ARG A 593 -8.17 14.74 15.86
CA ARG A 593 -9.26 14.08 16.59
C ARG A 593 -10.11 13.30 15.60
N VAL A 594 -10.28 12.01 15.87
CA VAL A 594 -11.16 11.11 15.13
C VAL A 594 -12.30 10.69 16.06
N GLU A 595 -13.51 10.80 15.58
CA GLU A 595 -14.73 10.35 16.25
C GLU A 595 -15.42 9.36 15.33
N GLN A 596 -15.47 8.09 15.75
CA GLN A 596 -16.14 7.02 15.04
C GLN A 596 -17.22 6.44 15.94
N ASP A 597 -18.46 6.65 15.59
CA ASP A 597 -19.64 6.40 16.41
C ASP A 597 -19.50 7.06 17.81
N ASP A 598 -19.44 6.24 18.87
CA ASP A 598 -19.27 6.72 20.25
C ASP A 598 -17.81 6.73 20.73
N LYS A 599 -16.85 6.39 19.84
CA LYS A 599 -15.42 6.34 20.15
C LYS A 599 -14.74 7.63 19.71
N THR A 600 -13.78 8.08 20.49
CA THR A 600 -13.01 9.29 20.18
C THR A 600 -11.53 9.05 20.42
N ASP A 601 -10.74 9.19 19.39
CA ASP A 601 -9.29 9.11 19.45
C ASP A 601 -8.67 10.49 19.21
N THR A 602 -7.61 10.77 19.93
CA THR A 602 -6.89 12.06 19.80
C THR A 602 -5.40 11.80 19.67
N LEU A 603 -4.82 12.28 18.58
CA LEU A 603 -3.40 12.20 18.30
C LEU A 603 -2.79 13.60 18.35
N THR A 604 -1.77 13.79 19.18
CA THR A 604 -1.04 15.05 19.30
C THR A 604 0.44 14.83 18.98
N ASN A 605 1.00 15.65 18.10
CA ASN A 605 2.41 15.55 17.69
C ASN A 605 3.10 16.90 17.80
N TYR A 606 4.32 16.90 18.33
CA TYR A 606 5.23 18.03 18.30
C TYR A 606 6.59 17.57 17.80
N ALA A 607 7.18 18.33 16.89
CA ALA A 607 8.52 18.06 16.37
C ALA A 607 9.34 19.35 16.31
N LEU A 608 10.62 19.24 16.67
CA LEU A 608 11.62 20.27 16.52
C LEU A 608 12.82 19.67 15.81
N ASN A 609 13.17 20.22 14.64
CA ASN A 609 14.40 19.91 13.93
C ASN A 609 15.29 21.14 13.94
N TRP A 610 16.53 20.95 14.37
CA TRP A 610 17.52 22.01 14.44
C TRP A 610 18.86 21.57 13.87
N SER A 611 19.31 22.29 12.84
CA SER A 611 20.62 22.09 12.21
C SER A 611 21.48 23.34 12.45
N PRO A 612 22.22 23.43 13.58
CA PRO A 612 22.90 24.67 13.96
C PRO A 612 23.97 25.13 12.96
N PHE A 613 24.49 24.21 12.12
CA PHE A 613 25.48 24.55 11.11
C PHE A 613 24.87 24.58 9.70
N PRO A 614 25.25 25.57 8.84
CA PRO A 614 24.68 25.73 7.50
C PRO A 614 24.83 24.52 6.59
N TYR A 615 25.83 23.69 6.80
CA TYR A 615 26.10 22.50 5.99
C TYR A 615 25.43 21.22 6.52
N GLY A 616 24.61 21.34 7.59
CA GLY A 616 23.86 20.20 8.13
C GLY A 616 24.71 19.13 8.84
N THR A 617 25.97 19.43 9.17
CA THR A 617 26.88 18.50 9.83
C THR A 617 26.46 18.09 11.25
N LEU A 618 25.61 18.88 11.88
CA LEU A 618 24.98 18.56 13.16
C LEU A 618 23.46 18.77 13.02
N GLN A 619 22.71 17.73 13.27
CA GLN A 619 21.26 17.75 13.25
C GLN A 619 20.74 17.26 14.59
N MET A 620 19.83 18.01 15.18
CA MET A 620 19.13 17.65 16.41
C MET A 620 17.65 17.58 16.11
N GLN A 621 17.05 16.50 16.49
CA GLN A 621 15.61 16.30 16.36
C GLN A 621 15.01 15.95 17.72
N PHE A 622 13.90 16.54 18.03
CA PHE A 622 13.09 16.21 19.19
C PHE A 622 11.67 15.97 18.72
N SER A 623 11.08 14.87 19.14
CA SER A 623 9.68 14.59 18.87
C SER A 623 8.95 14.14 20.12
N TYR A 624 7.68 14.51 20.18
CA TYR A 624 6.72 14.07 21.19
C TYR A 624 5.42 13.71 20.49
N SER A 625 4.89 12.53 20.78
CA SER A 625 3.54 12.13 20.39
C SER A 625 2.74 11.65 21.58
N GLU A 626 1.45 11.93 21.56
CA GLU A 626 0.48 11.45 22.53
C GLU A 626 -0.75 10.97 21.77
N ASP A 627 -1.08 9.68 21.92
CA ASP A 627 -2.24 9.02 21.36
C ASP A 627 -3.18 8.62 22.50
N LEU A 628 -4.40 9.12 22.44
CA LEU A 628 -5.47 8.85 23.39
C LEU A 628 -6.59 8.11 22.67
N ARG A 629 -6.83 6.86 23.03
CA ARG A 629 -7.88 6.02 22.47
C ARG A 629 -8.98 5.79 23.47
N SER A 630 -10.21 6.03 23.07
CA SER A 630 -11.36 5.89 23.95
C SER A 630 -11.84 4.44 24.07
N GLU A 631 -11.60 3.61 23.06
CA GLU A 631 -12.08 2.23 23.00
C GLU A 631 -11.54 1.36 24.17
N ASP A 632 -10.24 1.36 24.35
CA ASP A 632 -9.53 0.61 25.39
C ASP A 632 -9.04 1.51 26.54
N GLN A 633 -9.45 2.80 26.51
CA GLN A 633 -8.98 3.85 27.42
C GLN A 633 -7.46 3.93 27.48
N SER A 634 -6.80 3.62 26.37
CA SER A 634 -5.36 3.63 26.30
C SER A 634 -4.81 5.03 26.08
N LYS A 635 -3.63 5.24 26.64
CA LYS A 635 -2.86 6.46 26.48
C LYS A 635 -1.41 6.11 26.20
N ILE A 636 -0.98 6.39 24.98
CA ILE A 636 0.39 6.12 24.56
C ILE A 636 1.12 7.46 24.42
N LYS A 637 2.25 7.58 25.11
CA LYS A 637 3.13 8.75 25.00
C LYS A 637 4.51 8.30 24.56
N THR A 638 5.03 8.96 23.51
CA THR A 638 6.38 8.70 23.03
C THR A 638 7.18 10.00 23.01
N ILE A 639 8.38 9.95 23.58
CA ILE A 639 9.36 11.04 23.57
C ILE A 639 10.63 10.51 22.91
N ARG A 640 11.14 11.24 21.90
CA ARG A 640 12.26 10.77 21.13
C ARG A 640 13.21 11.92 20.73
N PRO A 641 14.21 12.25 21.53
CA PRO A 641 15.34 13.06 21.10
C PRO A 641 16.34 12.24 20.27
N SER A 642 16.85 12.83 19.21
CA SER A 642 17.94 12.26 18.43
C SER A 642 18.94 13.32 18.02
N LEU A 643 20.20 12.89 17.81
CA LEU A 643 21.31 13.71 17.39
C LEU A 643 22.07 12.96 16.30
N ARG A 644 22.27 13.60 15.16
CA ARG A 644 23.17 13.15 14.11
C ARG A 644 24.30 14.16 13.96
N TRP A 645 25.54 13.69 14.03
CA TRP A 645 26.72 14.52 13.91
C TRP A 645 27.72 13.93 12.91
N GLU A 646 27.92 14.63 11.82
CA GLU A 646 29.01 14.33 10.87
C GLU A 646 30.30 14.97 11.37
N ILE A 647 31.07 14.19 12.13
CA ILE A 647 32.33 14.63 12.75
C ILE A 647 33.38 14.93 11.67
N ALA A 648 33.39 14.13 10.62
CA ALA A 648 34.23 14.26 9.44
C ALA A 648 33.48 13.71 8.20
N PRO A 649 33.93 13.99 6.96
CA PRO A 649 33.26 13.52 5.73
C PRO A 649 33.03 12.01 5.64
N ARG A 650 33.68 11.23 6.50
CA ARG A 650 33.62 9.76 6.53
C ARG A 650 33.31 9.21 7.91
N ILE A 651 32.96 10.05 8.86
CA ILE A 651 32.69 9.65 10.24
C ILE A 651 31.43 10.36 10.72
N SER A 652 30.40 9.60 11.05
CA SER A 652 29.19 10.14 11.67
C SER A 652 28.87 9.42 12.98
N LEU A 653 28.23 10.16 13.89
CA LEU A 653 27.70 9.69 15.15
C LEU A 653 26.18 9.94 15.15
N ASP A 654 25.40 8.89 15.31
CA ASP A 654 23.96 8.95 15.47
C ASP A 654 23.61 8.49 16.88
N LEU A 655 22.93 9.34 17.64
CA LEU A 655 22.44 9.06 18.98
C LEU A 655 20.91 9.22 18.98
N SER A 656 20.20 8.25 19.52
CA SER A 656 18.77 8.37 19.76
C SER A 656 18.38 7.81 21.10
N TYR A 657 17.39 8.47 21.72
CA TYR A 657 16.78 8.01 22.96
C TYR A 657 15.27 8.01 22.77
N MET A 658 14.61 6.94 23.17
CA MET A 658 13.15 6.82 23.07
C MET A 658 12.59 6.41 24.42
N VAL A 659 11.52 7.07 24.81
CA VAL A 659 10.67 6.64 25.95
C VAL A 659 9.25 6.53 25.45
N THR A 660 8.68 5.34 25.54
CA THR A 660 7.27 5.10 25.25
C THR A 660 6.59 4.61 26.52
N LYS A 661 5.55 5.33 26.93
CA LYS A 661 4.66 4.94 28.03
C LYS A 661 3.29 4.63 27.46
N SER A 662 2.84 3.41 27.67
CA SER A 662 1.50 2.97 27.33
C SER A 662 0.75 2.65 28.62
N ASP A 663 -0.41 3.26 28.77
CA ASP A 663 -1.31 3.01 29.90
C ASP A 663 -2.70 2.65 29.35
N SER A 664 -3.15 1.46 29.59
CA SER A 664 -4.46 0.95 29.18
C SER A 664 -5.23 0.40 30.38
N VAL A 665 -6.48 0.00 30.18
CA VAL A 665 -7.28 -0.64 31.24
C VAL A 665 -6.65 -1.95 31.71
N ARG A 666 -5.97 -2.64 30.81
CA ARG A 666 -5.43 -3.99 31.08
C ARG A 666 -3.97 -3.95 31.52
N GLU A 667 -3.16 -3.07 30.93
CA GLU A 667 -1.71 -3.09 31.09
C GLU A 667 -1.13 -1.67 31.13
N THR A 668 -0.02 -1.52 31.86
CA THR A 668 0.84 -0.31 31.80
C THR A 668 2.24 -0.72 31.41
N THR A 669 2.76 -0.17 30.33
CA THR A 669 4.10 -0.46 29.81
C THR A 669 4.96 0.82 29.80
N ASP A 670 6.21 0.74 30.26
CA ASP A 670 7.20 1.82 30.19
C ASP A 670 8.44 1.26 29.46
N LEU A 671 8.59 1.64 28.19
CA LEU A 671 9.70 1.21 27.34
C LEU A 671 10.70 2.36 27.21
N LYS A 672 11.99 2.08 27.45
CA LYS A 672 13.09 3.02 27.25
C LYS A 672 14.14 2.39 26.37
N SER A 673 14.57 3.10 25.34
CA SER A 673 15.60 2.65 24.43
C SER A 673 16.65 3.75 24.21
N ILE A 674 17.93 3.37 24.24
CA ILE A 674 19.05 4.22 23.87
C ILE A 674 19.79 3.53 22.73
N ASN A 675 19.99 4.25 21.64
CA ASN A 675 20.74 3.76 20.50
C ASN A 675 21.89 4.74 20.19
N ALA A 676 23.10 4.20 20.02
CA ALA A 676 24.30 4.97 19.67
C ALA A 676 25.05 4.26 18.53
N ILE A 677 25.15 4.90 17.37
CA ILE A 677 25.76 4.33 16.17
C ILE A 677 26.90 5.24 15.73
N VAL A 678 28.09 4.66 15.55
CA VAL A 678 29.23 5.31 14.91
C VAL A 678 29.43 4.69 13.54
N LYS A 679 29.31 5.48 12.49
CA LYS A 679 29.55 5.04 11.10
C LYS A 679 30.93 5.58 10.65
N MET A 680 31.74 4.69 10.10
CA MET A 680 33.01 5.04 9.46
C MET A 680 33.04 4.46 8.05
N ILE A 681 33.28 5.31 7.06
CA ILE A 681 33.33 4.93 5.64
C ILE A 681 34.78 5.03 5.19
N TYR A 682 35.37 3.95 4.74
CA TYR A 682 36.76 3.89 4.26
C TYR A 682 36.89 4.09 2.76
#